data_c49b368f5c81a06763893ba0914f041f
#
_entry.id   c49b368f5c81a06763893ba0914f041f
#
_cell.length_a   1.000
_cell.length_b   1.000
_cell.length_c   1.000
_cell.angle_alpha   90.00
_cell.angle_beta   90.00
_cell.angle_gamma   90.00
#
_symmetry.space_group_name_H-M   'P 1'
#
loop_
_entity.id
_entity.type
_entity.pdbx_description
1 polymer ?
#
loop_
_entity_poly.entity_id
_entity_poly.type
_entity_poly.pdbx_seq_one_letter_code
_entity_poly.pdbx_strand_id
1 'polypeptide(L)'
;VAPGVILRSSPDEHARGAVLSSGQAPEQGLSVMSNGGYTMKLAALLPACALLVAGAAHAGHHASGKWKHDAISLPGLEGPARILRDVDGMPHIYAHSERDALFLQGWVTAQDRLFQIDVLRRTASGTLAELVGPGVIGNDVQLRMLGLRRAAERSLAAYSKPMREGLEAYAEGINAWVARNPLPAEYAALEITKFEPWTPLDSAVVGKALAFQLSFGLDIDVTLNFLTYQAVLGPAAAQAAFFGDVFRSAPFDPASSVPDATGAPWIPGVSSPGIPGPGRGRKHDRGGHRHDESAMRGPRVDGVTHGLLKRYRDKVRDNAFIERTLSRTERQIGSNQWAVSGSHTVNGRPLVANDPHLSLDLPPNFHPVHLVSRRDGLDAIGSAVAGAPWVVLGQNRHVTWGETTTGFDVTDTYQERIQALPDGSLFTTYQGQLEPVVVLPAQYRFNVIGDGQADNLAVAPGTPPLLIVPRRNHGPILDLEVDPATGQGTAISVQWAGNGPTRELETFRLLNRARNVRDFVAALQYFDVGSQNFIYGDIEGNIGYFTTGEVPLREDLQALTVNGVPPWFIRSGEGGNEWIRKDRTRRTDGTGYEYVPFGELPQTVNPANGWVVNANNDPAGVTLDNDPLNQVRVGPGGLPNGLYYLGYAFDYGTRAGRITQALDERLGAGRVDAEDMKAIQADVKLLDAEVLAPYIQQAFGNAVTAGVSAALAALAGSPGLAEAVGRLASWDFTTPTGAVTGYDASDVDGERLVPTQAEIDSSIAATIYSVWRAKVIGNGLDTTLDGSGLPRPGSGEAVKAIRHLLERDGIGVSTIDFFGWAPGSSAAERRDFVVLKSLRDALDALAGDAFAPAFAYSTDQDDYRWGKLHRITFDAVLGGPFSIPGATPGFDPSFPGLSGLAVDGGFGVVDASSHGARASRYDDFRFGSGPNRRYVGVPGTVPGSIDGESALPGGASGVLGDPFYANLLGRYLTNDTYPLRQNLGEVMRNLASQQAFRPAR
;
A
#
# COMPACT_ATOMS: atom_id res chain seq x y z
N VAL A 1 -43.98 16.66 6.63
CA VAL A 1 -43.94 15.68 7.75
C VAL A 1 -42.51 15.17 7.77
N ALA A 2 -41.69 15.73 8.63
CA ALA A 2 -40.30 15.30 8.83
C ALA A 2 -40.26 14.05 9.72
N PRO A 3 -39.36 13.09 9.47
CA PRO A 3 -39.06 12.04 10.44
C PRO A 3 -38.01 12.54 11.44
N GLY A 4 -38.32 12.38 12.73
CA GLY A 4 -37.56 12.92 13.84
C GLY A 4 -36.18 12.33 14.02
N VAL A 5 -35.29 13.18 14.42
CA VAL A 5 -33.98 12.89 15.02
C VAL A 5 -34.21 12.19 16.37
N ILE A 6 -33.69 11.00 16.54
CA ILE A 6 -33.76 10.27 17.81
C ILE A 6 -32.72 10.81 18.77
N LEU A 7 -33.19 11.63 19.73
CA LEU A 7 -32.44 12.00 20.91
C LEU A 7 -32.50 10.84 21.93
N ARG A 8 -31.36 10.33 22.36
CA ARG A 8 -31.28 9.44 23.53
C ARG A 8 -30.99 10.28 24.77
N SER A 9 -31.96 10.33 25.67
CA SER A 9 -31.78 10.74 27.05
C SER A 9 -31.27 9.56 27.89
N SER A 10 -30.25 9.80 28.71
CA SER A 10 -29.82 8.91 29.79
C SER A 10 -30.83 8.88 30.91
N PRO A 11 -30.95 7.78 31.64
CA PRO A 11 -31.44 7.83 33.03
C PRO A 11 -30.36 7.36 34.01
N ASP A 12 -30.26 8.12 35.06
CA ASP A 12 -29.51 7.87 36.27
C ASP A 12 -30.17 6.83 37.21
N GLU A 13 -29.25 6.15 37.90
CA GLU A 13 -29.30 5.71 39.32
C GLU A 13 -30.26 4.67 39.92
N HIS A 14 -29.55 3.84 40.69
CA HIS A 14 -29.90 3.10 41.93
C HIS A 14 -30.59 1.73 41.86
N ALA A 15 -29.87 0.70 42.26
CA ALA A 15 -29.98 0.05 43.62
C ALA A 15 -29.26 -1.31 43.66
N ARG A 16 -28.43 -1.42 44.64
CA ARG A 16 -27.88 -2.51 45.48
C ARG A 16 -28.49 -3.93 45.41
N GLY A 17 -27.58 -4.89 45.26
CA GLY A 17 -27.44 -6.02 46.22
C GLY A 17 -28.10 -7.31 45.90
N ALA A 18 -27.30 -8.33 45.65
CA ALA A 18 -27.23 -9.60 46.42
C ALA A 18 -26.36 -10.64 45.70
N VAL A 19 -25.47 -11.22 46.49
CA VAL A 19 -24.62 -12.37 46.24
C VAL A 19 -25.44 -13.64 46.10
N LEU A 20 -25.11 -14.52 45.14
CA LEU A 20 -25.00 -15.96 45.37
C LEU A 20 -24.23 -16.65 44.21
N SER A 21 -23.38 -17.55 44.66
CA SER A 21 -22.42 -18.38 43.94
C SER A 21 -23.05 -19.50 43.13
N SER A 22 -22.47 -19.92 42.01
CA SER A 22 -21.94 -21.27 41.78
C SER A 22 -21.87 -21.60 40.28
N GLY A 23 -20.79 -22.28 39.85
CA GLY A 23 -20.80 -23.18 38.71
C GLY A 23 -19.86 -22.79 37.57
N GLN A 24 -18.63 -23.30 37.64
CA GLN A 24 -17.64 -23.27 36.56
C GLN A 24 -18.08 -24.12 35.37
N ALA A 25 -17.90 -23.57 34.16
CA ALA A 25 -17.45 -24.32 32.98
C ALA A 25 -16.62 -23.38 32.12
N PRO A 26 -15.52 -23.83 31.52
CA PRO A 26 -14.58 -22.94 30.83
C PRO A 26 -15.04 -22.66 29.39
N GLU A 27 -15.40 -21.46 29.10
CA GLU A 27 -15.45 -20.96 27.70
C GLU A 27 -14.00 -20.66 27.23
N GLN A 28 -13.52 -21.53 26.37
CA GLN A 28 -12.33 -21.23 25.56
C GLN A 28 -12.67 -20.16 24.54
N GLY A 29 -12.39 -18.91 24.87
CA GLY A 29 -12.43 -17.82 23.92
C GLY A 29 -11.25 -17.93 22.95
N LEU A 30 -11.49 -18.45 21.74
CA LEU A 30 -10.58 -18.32 20.61
C LEU A 30 -10.62 -16.86 20.14
N SER A 31 -9.67 -16.07 20.61
CA SER A 31 -9.30 -14.80 20.00
C SER A 31 -8.46 -15.10 18.76
N VAL A 32 -9.08 -15.23 17.60
CA VAL A 32 -8.36 -15.25 16.31
C VAL A 32 -8.14 -13.80 15.88
N MET A 33 -6.96 -13.28 16.12
CA MET A 33 -6.50 -12.09 15.41
C MET A 33 -6.24 -12.47 13.94
N SER A 34 -7.13 -12.04 13.04
CA SER A 34 -6.99 -12.25 11.61
C SER A 34 -5.93 -11.32 11.04
N ASN A 35 -4.89 -11.87 10.45
CA ASN A 35 -4.11 -11.16 9.43
C ASN A 35 -5.05 -10.84 8.26
N GLY A 36 -5.14 -9.55 7.92
CA GLY A 36 -6.21 -8.99 7.10
C GLY A 36 -6.19 -9.35 5.63
N GLY A 37 -6.68 -10.53 5.32
CA GLY A 37 -7.35 -10.78 4.05
C GLY A 37 -8.84 -10.51 4.24
N TYR A 38 -9.59 -10.28 3.18
CA TYR A 38 -11.05 -10.22 3.19
C TYR A 38 -11.66 -11.60 3.58
N THR A 39 -11.25 -12.15 4.69
CA THR A 39 -11.90 -13.32 5.26
C THR A 39 -13.12 -12.83 6.03
N MET A 40 -14.22 -12.65 5.30
CA MET A 40 -15.52 -12.54 5.93
C MET A 40 -15.74 -13.79 6.76
N LYS A 41 -16.07 -13.62 8.06
CA LYS A 41 -16.54 -14.72 8.91
C LYS A 41 -17.89 -15.24 8.37
N LEU A 42 -17.86 -16.01 7.31
CA LEU A 42 -18.99 -16.77 6.76
C LEU A 42 -19.03 -18.18 7.39
N ALA A 43 -18.85 -18.26 8.69
CA ALA A 43 -18.89 -19.53 9.42
C ALA A 43 -20.26 -20.26 9.37
N ALA A 44 -21.28 -19.68 8.73
CA ALA A 44 -22.62 -20.27 8.64
C ALA A 44 -22.96 -20.93 7.28
N LEU A 45 -22.06 -20.86 6.27
CA LEU A 45 -22.35 -21.34 4.91
C LEU A 45 -21.58 -22.63 4.51
N LEU A 46 -20.86 -23.24 5.42
CA LEU A 46 -20.02 -24.41 5.13
C LEU A 46 -20.71 -25.72 4.70
N PRO A 47 -22.02 -26.00 4.91
CA PRO A 47 -22.61 -27.22 4.41
C PRO A 47 -23.05 -27.20 2.94
N ALA A 48 -23.25 -26.01 2.34
CA ALA A 48 -23.79 -25.94 0.96
C ALA A 48 -22.71 -26.00 -0.11
N CYS A 49 -21.50 -25.53 0.17
CA CYS A 49 -20.41 -25.51 -0.84
C CYS A 49 -19.79 -26.90 -1.11
N ALA A 50 -19.82 -27.83 -0.15
CA ALA A 50 -19.22 -29.15 -0.32
C ALA A 50 -19.96 -30.07 -1.31
N LEU A 51 -21.21 -29.77 -1.65
CA LEU A 51 -22.02 -30.58 -2.58
C LEU A 51 -22.00 -30.06 -4.02
N LEU A 52 -21.54 -28.83 -4.29
CA LEU A 52 -21.49 -28.25 -5.63
C LEU A 52 -20.17 -28.50 -6.37
N VAL A 53 -19.09 -28.85 -5.66
CA VAL A 53 -17.78 -29.14 -6.30
C VAL A 53 -17.80 -30.48 -7.06
N ALA A 54 -18.74 -31.38 -6.78
CA ALA A 54 -18.83 -32.69 -7.42
C ALA A 54 -19.58 -32.69 -8.78
N GLY A 55 -20.16 -31.59 -9.22
CA GLY A 55 -21.06 -31.51 -10.37
C GLY A 55 -20.62 -30.66 -11.56
N ALA A 56 -19.63 -29.81 -11.42
CA ALA A 56 -19.23 -28.85 -12.45
C ALA A 56 -17.84 -29.15 -13.06
N ALA A 57 -17.57 -30.41 -13.39
CA ALA A 57 -16.58 -30.70 -14.41
C ALA A 57 -17.15 -30.30 -15.77
N HIS A 58 -17.15 -29.00 -16.07
CA HIS A 58 -17.34 -28.59 -17.48
C HIS A 58 -16.05 -28.93 -18.21
N ALA A 59 -16.14 -30.02 -18.96
CA ALA A 59 -15.15 -30.48 -19.90
C ALA A 59 -14.67 -29.30 -20.77
N GLY A 60 -13.49 -28.79 -20.47
CA GLY A 60 -12.72 -28.05 -21.43
C GLY A 60 -12.55 -28.91 -22.64
N HIS A 61 -13.15 -28.56 -23.77
CA HIS A 61 -12.97 -29.25 -25.04
C HIS A 61 -11.52 -29.05 -25.50
N HIS A 62 -10.60 -29.86 -24.98
CA HIS A 62 -9.36 -30.19 -25.63
C HIS A 62 -9.64 -31.29 -26.66
N ALA A 63 -10.29 -30.93 -27.78
CA ALA A 63 -10.39 -31.76 -28.94
C ALA A 63 -9.18 -31.46 -29.84
N SER A 64 -8.25 -32.38 -29.92
CA SER A 64 -7.29 -32.48 -31.03
C SER A 64 -8.06 -32.80 -32.33
N GLY A 65 -8.66 -31.80 -32.95
CA GLY A 65 -9.43 -31.89 -34.17
C GLY A 65 -9.35 -30.59 -34.95
N LYS A 66 -9.18 -30.68 -36.25
CA LYS A 66 -9.05 -29.61 -37.25
C LYS A 66 -9.91 -28.40 -36.90
N TRP A 67 -9.27 -27.31 -36.56
CA TRP A 67 -9.83 -26.06 -36.08
C TRP A 67 -10.68 -25.38 -37.18
N LYS A 68 -12.01 -25.61 -37.20
CA LYS A 68 -12.97 -24.71 -37.82
C LYS A 68 -13.43 -23.75 -36.74
N HIS A 69 -12.80 -22.57 -36.62
CA HIS A 69 -13.24 -21.54 -35.75
C HIS A 69 -14.31 -20.71 -36.43
N ASP A 70 -15.58 -20.94 -36.09
CA ASP A 70 -16.63 -20.01 -36.42
C ASP A 70 -16.39 -18.74 -35.56
N ALA A 71 -16.18 -17.59 -36.24
CA ALA A 71 -15.95 -16.33 -35.55
C ALA A 71 -17.21 -15.93 -34.78
N ILE A 72 -17.04 -15.56 -33.51
CA ILE A 72 -18.09 -15.04 -32.63
C ILE A 72 -18.58 -13.71 -33.21
N SER A 73 -19.87 -13.63 -33.51
CA SER A 73 -20.48 -12.40 -34.04
C SER A 73 -20.93 -11.51 -32.88
N LEU A 74 -20.36 -10.32 -32.75
CA LEU A 74 -20.65 -9.38 -31.67
C LEU A 74 -21.14 -8.04 -32.22
N PRO A 75 -22.27 -7.53 -31.72
CA PRO A 75 -22.63 -6.12 -31.93
C PRO A 75 -21.61 -5.25 -31.19
N GLY A 76 -21.29 -4.09 -31.73
CA GLY A 76 -20.34 -3.16 -31.10
C GLY A 76 -18.91 -3.24 -31.64
N LEU A 77 -18.51 -4.30 -32.34
CA LEU A 77 -17.22 -4.34 -33.06
C LEU A 77 -17.30 -3.60 -34.40
N GLU A 78 -16.23 -2.85 -34.73
CA GLU A 78 -16.08 -2.16 -36.03
C GLU A 78 -15.45 -3.07 -37.11
N GLY A 79 -14.58 -4.00 -36.69
CA GLY A 79 -13.85 -4.87 -37.59
C GLY A 79 -13.56 -6.26 -37.03
N PRO A 80 -12.99 -7.16 -37.87
CA PRO A 80 -12.58 -8.47 -37.38
C PRO A 80 -11.42 -8.35 -36.39
N ALA A 81 -11.48 -9.18 -35.34
CA ALA A 81 -10.50 -9.18 -34.26
C ALA A 81 -10.21 -10.60 -33.74
N ARG A 82 -9.15 -10.76 -32.95
CA ARG A 82 -8.76 -12.03 -32.33
C ARG A 82 -8.22 -11.80 -30.94
N ILE A 83 -8.50 -12.75 -30.06
CA ILE A 83 -7.78 -12.94 -28.79
C ILE A 83 -6.95 -14.21 -28.94
N LEU A 84 -5.66 -14.10 -28.77
CA LEU A 84 -4.70 -15.20 -28.73
C LEU A 84 -4.21 -15.33 -27.29
N ARG A 85 -4.41 -16.47 -26.64
CA ARG A 85 -3.92 -16.70 -25.29
C ARG A 85 -2.68 -17.59 -25.39
N ASP A 86 -1.58 -17.15 -24.84
CA ASP A 86 -0.33 -17.91 -24.85
C ASP A 86 -0.27 -18.94 -23.70
N VAL A 87 0.83 -19.70 -23.63
CA VAL A 87 1.02 -20.77 -22.64
C VAL A 87 1.11 -20.27 -21.20
N ASP A 88 1.46 -18.99 -20.98
CA ASP A 88 1.50 -18.36 -19.68
C ASP A 88 0.12 -17.79 -19.26
N GLY A 89 -0.87 -17.87 -20.18
CA GLY A 89 -2.23 -17.44 -19.93
C GLY A 89 -2.49 -15.98 -20.33
N MET A 90 -1.50 -15.25 -20.85
CA MET A 90 -1.68 -13.85 -21.25
C MET A 90 -2.57 -13.73 -22.47
N PRO A 91 -3.63 -12.91 -22.44
CA PRO A 91 -4.45 -12.60 -23.61
C PRO A 91 -3.81 -11.52 -24.47
N HIS A 92 -3.52 -11.85 -25.72
CA HIS A 92 -3.05 -10.92 -26.76
C HIS A 92 -4.22 -10.55 -27.67
N ILE A 93 -4.64 -9.29 -27.61
CA ILE A 93 -5.80 -8.78 -28.33
C ILE A 93 -5.35 -8.06 -29.61
N TYR A 94 -5.66 -8.65 -30.76
CA TYR A 94 -5.36 -8.06 -32.08
C TYR A 94 -6.66 -7.58 -32.72
N ALA A 95 -6.83 -6.27 -32.80
CA ALA A 95 -8.04 -5.63 -33.25
C ALA A 95 -7.83 -4.69 -34.45
N HIS A 96 -8.93 -4.28 -35.10
CA HIS A 96 -8.91 -3.32 -36.20
C HIS A 96 -8.64 -1.91 -35.67
N SER A 97 -9.34 -1.51 -34.62
CA SER A 97 -9.28 -0.19 -33.98
C SER A 97 -8.97 -0.28 -32.49
N GLU A 98 -8.56 0.85 -31.85
CA GLU A 98 -8.41 0.93 -30.39
C GLU A 98 -9.74 0.62 -29.70
N ARG A 99 -10.87 1.14 -30.23
CA ARG A 99 -12.20 0.83 -29.71
C ARG A 99 -12.46 -0.67 -29.64
N ASP A 100 -12.17 -1.40 -30.74
CA ASP A 100 -12.31 -2.86 -30.76
C ASP A 100 -11.35 -3.56 -29.78
N ALA A 101 -10.11 -3.05 -29.62
CA ALA A 101 -9.16 -3.58 -28.66
C ALA A 101 -9.66 -3.44 -27.22
N LEU A 102 -10.19 -2.28 -26.86
CA LEU A 102 -10.76 -2.00 -25.53
C LEU A 102 -12.07 -2.78 -25.29
N PHE A 103 -12.91 -2.93 -26.30
CA PHE A 103 -14.09 -3.80 -26.24
C PHE A 103 -13.67 -5.25 -25.89
N LEU A 104 -12.67 -5.77 -26.57
CA LEU A 104 -12.18 -7.13 -26.30
C LEU A 104 -11.38 -7.24 -25.00
N GLN A 105 -10.74 -6.16 -24.53
CA GLN A 105 -10.18 -6.11 -23.19
C GLN A 105 -11.28 -6.25 -22.13
N GLY A 106 -12.41 -5.57 -22.30
CA GLY A 106 -13.60 -5.73 -21.44
C GLY A 106 -14.16 -7.15 -21.48
N TRP A 107 -14.25 -7.76 -22.68
CA TRP A 107 -14.66 -9.16 -22.85
C TRP A 107 -13.77 -10.12 -22.08
N VAL A 108 -12.44 -10.00 -22.20
CA VAL A 108 -11.46 -10.86 -21.51
C VAL A 108 -11.49 -10.62 -20.00
N THR A 109 -11.64 -9.36 -19.58
CA THR A 109 -11.74 -9.04 -18.13
C THR A 109 -12.98 -9.70 -17.52
N ALA A 110 -14.11 -9.70 -18.21
CA ALA A 110 -15.29 -10.42 -17.74
C ALA A 110 -15.09 -11.94 -17.76
N GLN A 111 -14.42 -12.46 -18.77
CA GLN A 111 -14.11 -13.89 -18.87
C GLN A 111 -13.24 -14.38 -17.70
N ASP A 112 -12.24 -13.57 -17.33
CA ASP A 112 -11.20 -13.96 -16.38
C ASP A 112 -11.48 -13.48 -14.95
N ARG A 113 -12.19 -12.33 -14.74
CA ARG A 113 -12.18 -11.58 -13.49
C ARG A 113 -13.54 -11.02 -13.06
N LEU A 114 -14.68 -11.52 -13.59
CA LEU A 114 -16.00 -10.90 -13.40
C LEU A 114 -16.34 -10.68 -11.93
N PHE A 115 -16.16 -11.69 -11.09
CA PHE A 115 -16.48 -11.57 -9.66
C PHE A 115 -15.57 -10.54 -8.96
N GLN A 116 -14.27 -10.56 -9.27
CA GLN A 116 -13.33 -9.58 -8.71
C GLN A 116 -13.72 -8.13 -9.04
N ILE A 117 -14.03 -7.83 -10.30
CA ILE A 117 -14.40 -6.46 -10.68
C ILE A 117 -15.74 -6.03 -10.09
N ASP A 118 -16.70 -6.93 -9.91
CA ASP A 118 -17.97 -6.62 -9.24
C ASP A 118 -17.78 -6.31 -7.76
N VAL A 119 -16.95 -7.08 -7.06
CA VAL A 119 -16.57 -6.79 -5.65
C VAL A 119 -15.88 -5.42 -5.56
N LEU A 120 -14.92 -5.11 -6.44
CA LEU A 120 -14.21 -3.82 -6.43
C LEU A 120 -15.15 -2.64 -6.64
N ARG A 121 -16.00 -2.67 -7.69
CA ARG A 121 -16.94 -1.56 -7.95
C ARG A 121 -17.94 -1.37 -6.81
N ARG A 122 -18.46 -2.48 -6.23
CA ARG A 122 -19.43 -2.44 -5.13
C ARG A 122 -18.79 -1.94 -3.84
N THR A 123 -17.58 -2.39 -3.53
CA THR A 123 -16.81 -1.87 -2.39
C THR A 123 -16.65 -0.36 -2.51
N ALA A 124 -16.08 0.13 -3.60
CA ALA A 124 -15.84 1.55 -3.81
C ALA A 124 -17.12 2.40 -3.91
N SER A 125 -18.23 1.81 -4.35
CA SER A 125 -19.54 2.48 -4.42
C SER A 125 -20.31 2.45 -3.09
N GLY A 126 -19.86 1.65 -2.09
CA GLY A 126 -20.59 1.39 -0.85
C GLY A 126 -21.90 0.63 -1.10
N THR A 127 -21.84 -0.43 -1.90
CA THR A 127 -22.94 -1.34 -2.25
C THR A 127 -22.54 -2.80 -2.15
N LEU A 128 -21.47 -3.10 -1.41
CA LEU A 128 -20.97 -4.46 -1.26
C LEU A 128 -22.00 -5.36 -0.53
N ALA A 129 -22.77 -4.80 0.38
CA ALA A 129 -23.85 -5.53 1.08
C ALA A 129 -24.92 -6.09 0.12
N GLU A 130 -25.14 -5.45 -1.04
CA GLU A 130 -26.06 -5.97 -2.07
C GLU A 130 -25.52 -7.25 -2.75
N LEU A 131 -24.24 -7.58 -2.57
CA LEU A 131 -23.63 -8.82 -3.03
C LEU A 131 -23.50 -9.85 -1.90
N VAL A 132 -22.88 -9.47 -0.77
CA VAL A 132 -22.39 -10.40 0.25
C VAL A 132 -23.21 -10.38 1.55
N GLY A 133 -24.33 -9.66 1.59
CA GLY A 133 -25.27 -9.66 2.72
C GLY A 133 -25.04 -8.56 3.76
N PRO A 134 -25.84 -8.55 4.85
CA PRO A 134 -25.95 -7.41 5.77
C PRO A 134 -24.71 -7.14 6.62
N GLY A 135 -23.80 -8.11 6.74
CA GLY A 135 -22.63 -8.01 7.62
C GLY A 135 -21.67 -6.86 7.26
N VAL A 136 -21.75 -6.30 6.05
CA VAL A 136 -20.87 -5.23 5.58
C VAL A 136 -21.57 -3.88 5.38
N ILE A 137 -22.82 -3.72 5.86
CA ILE A 137 -23.55 -2.44 5.75
C ILE A 137 -22.77 -1.28 6.39
N GLY A 138 -22.11 -1.53 7.52
CA GLY A 138 -21.27 -0.54 8.17
C GLY A 138 -20.14 -0.04 7.25
N ASN A 139 -19.53 -0.92 6.48
CA ASN A 139 -18.52 -0.58 5.49
C ASN A 139 -19.10 0.26 4.34
N ASP A 140 -20.27 -0.13 3.82
CA ASP A 140 -20.97 0.61 2.77
C ASP A 140 -21.34 2.03 3.22
N VAL A 141 -21.77 2.21 4.47
CA VAL A 141 -22.05 3.53 5.05
C VAL A 141 -20.80 4.41 5.03
N GLN A 142 -19.66 3.90 5.48
CA GLN A 142 -18.40 4.64 5.51
C GLN A 142 -17.91 5.01 4.10
N LEU A 143 -17.96 4.07 3.15
CA LEU A 143 -17.47 4.30 1.78
C LEU A 143 -18.38 5.24 0.98
N ARG A 144 -19.72 5.19 1.19
CA ARG A 144 -20.61 6.21 0.61
C ARG A 144 -20.41 7.58 1.23
N MET A 145 -20.10 7.66 2.52
CA MET A 145 -19.75 8.91 3.19
C MET A 145 -18.50 9.51 2.55
N LEU A 146 -17.42 8.76 2.41
CA LEU A 146 -16.17 9.18 1.72
C LEU A 146 -16.42 9.58 0.26
N GLY A 147 -17.32 8.90 -0.43
CA GLY A 147 -17.90 9.37 -1.68
C GLY A 147 -17.08 9.11 -2.94
N LEU A 148 -16.37 7.99 -3.02
CA LEU A 148 -15.55 7.62 -4.19
C LEU A 148 -16.37 7.59 -5.48
N ARG A 149 -17.62 7.06 -5.45
CA ARG A 149 -18.50 7.07 -6.62
C ARG A 149 -18.87 8.50 -7.06
N ARG A 150 -19.18 9.40 -6.11
CA ARG A 150 -19.45 10.83 -6.41
C ARG A 150 -18.21 11.54 -6.98
N ALA A 151 -17.01 11.18 -6.51
CA ALA A 151 -15.76 11.67 -7.08
C ALA A 151 -15.54 11.15 -8.50
N ALA A 152 -15.81 9.86 -8.75
CA ALA A 152 -15.73 9.25 -10.07
C ALA A 152 -16.69 9.86 -11.09
N GLU A 153 -17.92 10.26 -10.67
CA GLU A 153 -18.87 10.99 -11.51
C GLU A 153 -18.30 12.33 -11.99
N ARG A 154 -17.61 13.07 -11.11
CA ARG A 154 -16.93 14.32 -11.47
C ARG A 154 -15.76 14.08 -12.42
N SER A 155 -14.97 13.02 -12.18
CA SER A 155 -13.86 12.63 -13.07
C SER A 155 -14.34 12.21 -14.45
N LEU A 156 -15.39 11.40 -14.54
CA LEU A 156 -15.98 10.98 -15.82
C LEU A 156 -16.43 12.17 -16.68
N ALA A 157 -16.95 13.22 -16.03
CA ALA A 157 -17.32 14.45 -16.72
C ALA A 157 -16.10 15.26 -17.21
N ALA A 158 -14.95 15.13 -16.54
CA ALA A 158 -13.71 15.84 -16.87
C ALA A 158 -12.85 15.11 -17.92
N TYR A 159 -13.06 13.82 -18.13
CA TYR A 159 -12.30 13.03 -19.10
C TYR A 159 -12.49 13.53 -20.53
N SER A 160 -11.43 13.39 -21.34
CA SER A 160 -11.48 13.68 -22.76
C SER A 160 -12.51 12.80 -23.50
N LYS A 161 -12.94 13.23 -24.69
CA LYS A 161 -13.85 12.42 -25.52
C LYS A 161 -13.25 11.04 -25.83
N PRO A 162 -11.97 10.91 -26.28
CA PRO A 162 -11.38 9.60 -26.52
C PRO A 162 -11.34 8.70 -25.27
N MET A 163 -11.11 9.29 -24.09
CA MET A 163 -11.15 8.54 -22.82
C MET A 163 -12.53 7.97 -22.55
N ARG A 164 -13.57 8.76 -22.67
CA ARG A 164 -14.95 8.29 -22.45
C ARG A 164 -15.36 7.21 -23.46
N GLU A 165 -15.04 7.40 -24.75
CA GLU A 165 -15.29 6.39 -25.79
C GLU A 165 -14.57 5.06 -25.51
N GLY A 166 -13.35 5.12 -24.95
CA GLY A 166 -12.62 3.92 -24.53
C GLY A 166 -13.28 3.21 -23.35
N LEU A 167 -13.74 3.95 -22.34
CA LEU A 167 -14.50 3.41 -21.20
C LEU A 167 -15.84 2.78 -21.65
N GLU A 168 -16.52 3.41 -22.60
CA GLU A 168 -17.77 2.87 -23.19
C GLU A 168 -17.51 1.55 -23.90
N ALA A 169 -16.47 1.47 -24.75
CA ALA A 169 -16.12 0.25 -25.45
C ALA A 169 -15.76 -0.89 -24.49
N TYR A 170 -15.00 -0.59 -23.44
CA TYR A 170 -14.63 -1.57 -22.40
C TYR A 170 -15.89 -2.11 -21.68
N ALA A 171 -16.80 -1.22 -21.27
CA ALA A 171 -18.05 -1.59 -20.62
C ALA A 171 -18.94 -2.46 -21.53
N GLU A 172 -19.06 -2.10 -22.81
CA GLU A 172 -19.78 -2.89 -23.80
C GLU A 172 -19.20 -4.31 -23.93
N GLY A 173 -17.88 -4.44 -23.88
CA GLY A 173 -17.18 -5.73 -23.94
C GLY A 173 -17.51 -6.64 -22.75
N ILE A 174 -17.48 -6.12 -21.52
CA ILE A 174 -17.89 -6.83 -20.31
C ILE A 174 -19.34 -7.31 -20.44
N ASN A 175 -20.25 -6.42 -20.80
CA ASN A 175 -21.67 -6.73 -20.92
C ASN A 175 -21.96 -7.73 -22.05
N ALA A 176 -21.20 -7.67 -23.13
CA ALA A 176 -21.32 -8.63 -24.24
C ALA A 176 -20.91 -10.06 -23.85
N TRP A 177 -19.92 -10.19 -22.96
CA TRP A 177 -19.52 -11.48 -22.39
C TRP A 177 -20.60 -12.02 -21.45
N VAL A 178 -21.06 -11.22 -20.50
CA VAL A 178 -22.11 -11.59 -19.52
C VAL A 178 -23.40 -12.01 -20.19
N ALA A 179 -23.81 -11.34 -21.28
CA ALA A 179 -25.02 -11.69 -22.03
C ALA A 179 -24.98 -13.09 -22.70
N ARG A 180 -23.81 -13.74 -22.75
CA ARG A 180 -23.61 -14.99 -23.51
C ARG A 180 -23.10 -16.15 -22.67
N ASN A 181 -22.65 -15.88 -21.46
CA ASN A 181 -22.00 -16.86 -20.61
C ASN A 181 -22.69 -16.92 -19.23
N PRO A 182 -22.64 -18.08 -18.56
CA PRO A 182 -23.11 -18.17 -17.17
C PRO A 182 -22.23 -17.30 -16.26
N LEU A 183 -22.81 -16.83 -15.16
CA LEU A 183 -22.04 -16.19 -14.11
C LEU A 183 -21.12 -17.20 -13.41
N PRO A 184 -19.96 -16.77 -12.89
CA PRO A 184 -19.08 -17.57 -12.05
C PRO A 184 -19.78 -18.18 -10.83
N ALA A 185 -19.20 -19.28 -10.30
CA ALA A 185 -19.82 -20.06 -9.22
C ALA A 185 -20.05 -19.27 -7.93
N GLU A 186 -19.26 -18.23 -7.69
CA GLU A 186 -19.37 -17.35 -6.54
C GLU A 186 -20.74 -16.67 -6.46
N TYR A 187 -21.34 -16.29 -7.60
CA TYR A 187 -22.68 -15.70 -7.62
C TYR A 187 -23.76 -16.69 -7.19
N ALA A 188 -23.64 -17.96 -7.60
CA ALA A 188 -24.59 -19.00 -7.18
C ALA A 188 -24.50 -19.25 -5.67
N ALA A 189 -23.29 -19.22 -5.08
CA ALA A 189 -23.08 -19.33 -3.64
C ALA A 189 -23.71 -18.19 -2.85
N LEU A 190 -23.93 -17.03 -3.49
CA LEU A 190 -24.55 -15.84 -2.92
C LEU A 190 -26.02 -15.67 -3.32
N GLU A 191 -26.64 -16.69 -3.96
CA GLU A 191 -28.03 -16.66 -4.47
C GLU A 191 -28.29 -15.51 -5.45
N ILE A 192 -27.29 -15.14 -6.26
CA ILE A 192 -27.39 -14.10 -7.28
C ILE A 192 -27.40 -14.72 -8.67
N THR A 193 -28.37 -14.32 -9.48
CA THR A 193 -28.55 -14.80 -10.87
C THR A 193 -28.38 -13.69 -11.91
N LYS A 194 -28.33 -12.41 -11.47
CA LYS A 194 -28.25 -11.25 -12.35
C LYS A 194 -26.99 -10.42 -12.04
N PHE A 195 -26.27 -10.10 -13.09
CA PHE A 195 -25.18 -9.12 -13.04
C PHE A 195 -25.73 -7.75 -13.47
N GLU A 196 -25.54 -6.73 -12.64
CA GLU A 196 -25.86 -5.36 -13.05
C GLU A 196 -24.91 -4.91 -14.15
N PRO A 197 -25.42 -4.37 -15.29
CA PRO A 197 -24.57 -3.98 -16.40
C PRO A 197 -23.44 -3.05 -15.98
N TRP A 198 -22.25 -3.33 -16.48
CA TRP A 198 -21.09 -2.48 -16.28
C TRP A 198 -21.24 -1.18 -17.06
N THR A 199 -20.85 -0.06 -16.48
CA THR A 199 -20.90 1.26 -17.08
C THR A 199 -19.52 1.92 -17.08
N PRO A 200 -19.28 2.95 -17.90
CA PRO A 200 -18.06 3.77 -17.83
C PRO A 200 -17.75 4.32 -16.44
N LEU A 201 -18.82 4.62 -15.68
CA LEU A 201 -18.68 5.09 -14.30
C LEU A 201 -18.07 4.02 -13.37
N ASP A 202 -18.38 2.74 -13.57
CA ASP A 202 -17.86 1.66 -12.73
C ASP A 202 -16.33 1.53 -12.90
N SER A 203 -15.80 1.69 -14.10
CA SER A 203 -14.37 1.76 -14.35
C SER A 203 -13.71 3.00 -13.72
N ALA A 204 -14.37 4.15 -13.78
CA ALA A 204 -13.91 5.36 -13.09
C ALA A 204 -13.93 5.19 -11.57
N VAL A 205 -14.91 4.45 -11.02
CA VAL A 205 -14.99 4.10 -9.59
C VAL A 205 -13.83 3.20 -9.16
N VAL A 206 -13.47 2.19 -9.97
CA VAL A 206 -12.31 1.34 -9.72
C VAL A 206 -11.02 2.16 -9.71
N GLY A 207 -10.84 3.07 -10.67
CA GLY A 207 -9.70 4.00 -10.67
C GLY A 207 -9.65 4.88 -9.41
N LYS A 208 -10.80 5.41 -8.97
CA LYS A 208 -10.89 6.19 -7.73
C LYS A 208 -10.58 5.37 -6.47
N ALA A 209 -11.00 4.11 -6.43
CA ALA A 209 -10.68 3.22 -5.31
C ALA A 209 -9.16 3.01 -5.19
N LEU A 210 -8.49 2.77 -6.32
CA LEU A 210 -7.03 2.64 -6.35
C LEU A 210 -6.34 3.94 -5.91
N ALA A 211 -6.72 5.09 -6.48
CA ALA A 211 -6.16 6.37 -6.09
C ALA A 211 -6.38 6.67 -4.58
N PHE A 212 -7.54 6.29 -4.03
CA PHE A 212 -7.83 6.40 -2.61
C PHE A 212 -6.89 5.53 -1.76
N GLN A 213 -6.76 4.25 -2.09
CA GLN A 213 -5.86 3.34 -1.38
C GLN A 213 -4.41 3.81 -1.37
N LEU A 214 -3.97 4.50 -2.42
CA LEU A 214 -2.58 4.91 -2.60
C LEU A 214 -2.28 6.32 -2.04
N SER A 215 -3.29 7.17 -1.75
CA SER A 215 -3.03 8.57 -1.39
C SER A 215 -3.88 9.13 -0.23
N PHE A 216 -4.95 8.45 0.18
CA PHE A 216 -5.80 8.96 1.24
C PHE A 216 -5.14 8.76 2.60
N GLY A 217 -5.19 9.81 3.45
CA GLY A 217 -4.74 9.81 4.83
C GLY A 217 -5.76 10.48 5.75
N LEU A 218 -5.56 10.33 7.05
CA LEU A 218 -6.29 11.04 8.10
C LEU A 218 -5.31 11.45 9.19
N ASP A 219 -5.40 12.70 9.65
CA ASP A 219 -4.51 13.27 10.68
C ASP A 219 -4.96 12.92 12.10
N ILE A 220 -5.90 11.95 12.23
CA ILE A 220 -6.58 11.62 13.48
C ILE A 220 -5.63 10.95 14.46
N ASP A 221 -4.94 9.88 14.04
CA ASP A 221 -4.10 9.11 14.95
C ASP A 221 -2.89 9.90 15.44
N VAL A 222 -2.21 10.64 14.55
CA VAL A 222 -1.09 11.50 14.93
C VAL A 222 -1.54 12.61 15.88
N THR A 223 -2.73 13.18 15.66
CA THR A 223 -3.32 14.18 16.54
C THR A 223 -3.63 13.61 17.92
N LEU A 224 -4.35 12.49 18.01
CA LEU A 224 -4.73 11.85 19.28
C LEU A 224 -3.50 11.39 20.06
N ASN A 225 -2.51 10.82 19.39
CA ASN A 225 -1.28 10.39 20.02
C ASN A 225 -0.51 11.60 20.59
N PHE A 226 -0.34 12.66 19.81
CA PHE A 226 0.36 13.87 20.26
C PHE A 226 -0.37 14.57 21.43
N LEU A 227 -1.71 14.64 21.40
CA LEU A 227 -2.50 15.19 22.52
C LEU A 227 -2.25 14.42 23.83
N THR A 228 -2.09 13.10 23.73
CA THR A 228 -1.76 12.28 24.91
C THR A 228 -0.36 12.62 25.43
N TYR A 229 0.63 12.77 24.55
CA TYR A 229 1.97 13.23 24.94
C TYR A 229 1.92 14.61 25.59
N GLN A 230 1.13 15.55 25.06
CA GLN A 230 0.96 16.88 25.66
C GLN A 230 0.32 16.84 27.05
N ALA A 231 -0.68 15.99 27.23
CA ALA A 231 -1.37 15.83 28.51
C ALA A 231 -0.46 15.27 29.61
N VAL A 232 0.42 14.34 29.25
CA VAL A 232 1.33 13.66 30.18
C VAL A 232 2.60 14.48 30.45
N LEU A 233 3.24 15.02 29.41
CA LEU A 233 4.57 15.62 29.50
C LEU A 233 4.55 17.15 29.50
N GLY A 234 3.43 17.77 29.15
CA GLY A 234 3.35 19.20 28.85
C GLY A 234 3.88 19.52 27.42
N PRO A 235 3.54 20.72 26.87
CA PRO A 235 3.73 21.00 25.45
C PRO A 235 5.17 20.89 24.94
N ALA A 236 6.15 21.44 25.65
CA ALA A 236 7.55 21.48 25.20
C ALA A 236 8.21 20.10 25.26
N ALA A 237 8.02 19.34 26.36
CA ALA A 237 8.55 18.00 26.47
C ALA A 237 7.85 17.00 25.52
N ALA A 238 6.53 17.20 25.28
CA ALA A 238 5.78 16.43 24.31
C ALA A 238 6.34 16.61 22.89
N GLN A 239 6.65 17.82 22.47
CA GLN A 239 7.25 18.12 21.17
C GLN A 239 8.58 17.36 20.98
N ALA A 240 9.46 17.46 21.97
CA ALA A 240 10.77 16.82 21.93
C ALA A 240 10.65 15.28 21.96
N ALA A 241 9.78 14.73 22.81
CA ALA A 241 9.60 13.27 22.90
C ALA A 241 8.91 12.70 21.68
N PHE A 242 7.84 13.35 21.19
CA PHE A 242 7.06 12.84 20.06
C PHE A 242 7.86 12.89 18.77
N PHE A 243 8.24 14.09 18.30
CA PHE A 243 8.94 14.22 17.01
C PHE A 243 10.46 14.00 17.12
N GLY A 244 11.05 14.30 18.28
CA GLY A 244 12.49 14.13 18.46
C GLY A 244 12.90 12.66 18.65
N ASP A 245 12.11 11.89 19.40
CA ASP A 245 12.51 10.55 19.84
C ASP A 245 11.66 9.43 19.23
N VAL A 246 10.31 9.55 19.17
CA VAL A 246 9.42 8.42 18.94
C VAL A 246 8.79 8.42 17.54
N PHE A 247 8.08 9.47 17.14
CA PHE A 247 7.42 9.60 15.83
C PHE A 247 8.24 10.48 14.89
N ARG A 248 9.47 10.07 14.65
CA ARG A 248 10.43 10.81 13.83
C ARG A 248 10.04 10.81 12.36
N SER A 249 10.13 11.96 11.68
CA SER A 249 10.01 12.03 10.22
C SER A 249 11.28 11.52 9.53
N ALA A 250 12.47 11.69 10.13
CA ALA A 250 13.72 11.19 9.59
C ALA A 250 13.65 9.67 9.37
N PRO A 251 14.07 9.16 8.19
CA PRO A 251 14.03 7.74 7.87
C PRO A 251 15.06 6.92 8.68
N PHE A 252 14.90 5.59 8.66
CA PHE A 252 15.91 4.67 9.18
C PHE A 252 17.17 4.69 8.29
N ASP A 253 16.99 4.60 6.97
CA ASP A 253 18.08 4.78 6.00
C ASP A 253 17.86 6.06 5.19
N PRO A 254 18.88 6.92 5.03
CA PRO A 254 18.75 8.24 4.39
C PRO A 254 18.75 8.23 2.86
N ALA A 255 18.59 7.07 2.20
CA ALA A 255 18.56 6.99 0.75
C ALA A 255 17.46 7.89 0.15
N SER A 256 17.82 8.70 -0.84
CA SER A 256 16.91 9.60 -1.57
C SER A 256 16.92 9.27 -3.05
N SER A 257 15.76 9.39 -3.72
CA SER A 257 15.61 9.05 -5.14
C SER A 257 16.28 10.06 -6.08
N VAL A 258 16.31 11.33 -5.70
CA VAL A 258 16.97 12.41 -6.46
C VAL A 258 18.17 12.88 -5.64
N PRO A 259 19.31 12.19 -5.73
CA PRO A 259 20.49 12.46 -4.89
C PRO A 259 21.12 13.83 -5.15
N ASP A 260 20.94 14.39 -6.35
CA ASP A 260 21.40 15.72 -6.73
C ASP A 260 20.20 16.57 -7.16
N ALA A 261 19.73 17.43 -6.28
CA ALA A 261 18.74 18.46 -6.62
C ALA A 261 19.19 19.42 -7.73
N THR A 262 20.39 19.25 -8.27
CA THR A 262 20.93 19.98 -9.40
C THR A 262 20.56 19.39 -10.76
N GLY A 263 19.81 18.25 -10.79
CA GLY A 263 19.24 17.74 -12.03
C GLY A 263 18.28 18.78 -12.62
N ALA A 264 18.70 19.46 -13.70
CA ALA A 264 17.82 20.41 -14.37
C ALA A 264 16.52 19.69 -14.79
N PRO A 265 15.34 20.27 -14.54
CA PRO A 265 14.11 19.68 -15.04
C PRO A 265 14.21 19.59 -16.55
N TRP A 266 13.85 18.43 -17.06
CA TRP A 266 13.92 18.20 -18.50
C TRP A 266 12.82 18.91 -19.29
N ILE A 267 11.96 19.71 -18.68
CA ILE A 267 10.92 20.45 -19.38
C ILE A 267 11.56 21.63 -20.11
N PRO A 268 11.59 21.65 -21.46
CA PRO A 268 12.15 22.76 -22.21
C PRO A 268 11.45 24.08 -21.83
N GLY A 269 12.19 25.04 -21.31
CA GLY A 269 11.67 26.36 -20.92
C GLY A 269 11.27 26.50 -19.45
N VAL A 270 11.37 25.47 -18.64
CA VAL A 270 11.22 25.54 -17.17
C VAL A 270 12.60 25.32 -16.54
N SER A 271 13.24 26.38 -16.09
CA SER A 271 14.40 26.26 -15.20
C SER A 271 13.92 25.82 -13.83
N SER A 272 14.33 24.64 -13.37
CA SER A 272 14.20 24.31 -11.93
C SER A 272 15.03 25.29 -11.13
N PRO A 273 14.44 25.90 -10.13
CA PRO A 273 15.23 26.34 -9.00
C PRO A 273 15.77 25.06 -8.35
N GLY A 274 17.11 24.94 -8.27
CA GLY A 274 17.70 23.79 -7.61
C GLY A 274 17.12 23.65 -6.20
N ILE A 275 16.50 22.49 -5.92
CA ILE A 275 16.19 22.11 -4.54
C ILE A 275 17.57 22.03 -3.87
N PRO A 276 17.80 22.71 -2.74
CA PRO A 276 19.09 22.60 -2.03
C PRO A 276 19.24 21.16 -1.55
N GLY A 277 20.06 20.38 -2.23
CA GLY A 277 20.45 19.06 -1.76
C GLY A 277 21.08 19.15 -0.37
N PRO A 278 21.05 18.07 0.44
CA PRO A 278 21.70 18.05 1.75
C PRO A 278 23.18 18.38 1.56
N GLY A 279 23.53 19.62 1.93
CA GLY A 279 24.85 20.19 1.67
C GLY A 279 25.95 19.39 2.34
N ARG A 280 26.83 18.77 1.58
CA ARG A 280 28.15 18.40 2.08
C ARG A 280 28.82 19.66 2.63
N GLY A 281 28.79 19.80 3.95
CA GLY A 281 29.70 20.58 4.78
C GLY A 281 30.25 21.91 4.22
N ARG A 282 29.42 22.85 3.80
CA ARG A 282 29.82 24.26 3.83
C ARG A 282 29.49 24.82 5.21
N LYS A 283 30.55 25.25 5.91
CA LYS A 283 30.39 26.07 7.10
C LYS A 283 29.54 27.29 6.71
N HIS A 284 28.27 27.24 7.04
CA HIS A 284 27.40 28.39 6.88
C HIS A 284 27.75 29.47 7.87
N ASP A 285 28.03 30.63 7.34
CA ASP A 285 28.06 31.91 8.04
C ASP A 285 26.70 32.13 8.70
N ARG A 286 26.71 32.47 9.99
CA ARG A 286 25.54 32.60 10.85
C ARG A 286 24.74 33.85 10.50
N GLY A 287 23.91 33.76 9.48
CA GLY A 287 22.81 34.64 9.21
C GLY A 287 21.50 33.88 9.37
N GLY A 288 21.28 33.28 10.55
CA GLY A 288 20.10 32.46 10.81
C GLY A 288 18.85 33.29 10.83
N HIS A 289 17.92 33.08 9.91
CA HIS A 289 16.51 33.23 10.23
C HIS A 289 16.21 32.19 11.33
N ARG A 290 16.14 32.66 12.58
CA ARG A 290 15.58 31.86 13.65
C ARG A 290 14.12 31.62 13.26
N HIS A 291 13.80 30.42 12.80
CA HIS A 291 12.43 29.95 12.90
C HIS A 291 12.05 30.04 14.37
N ASP A 292 11.03 30.82 14.62
CA ASP A 292 10.51 31.03 15.99
C ASP A 292 10.05 29.64 16.47
N GLU A 293 10.74 29.05 17.46
CA GLU A 293 10.38 27.75 18.06
C GLU A 293 8.92 27.78 18.62
N SER A 294 8.29 28.95 18.65
CA SER A 294 6.88 29.13 18.96
C SER A 294 5.94 28.67 17.84
N ALA A 295 6.44 28.41 16.60
CA ALA A 295 5.61 28.12 15.41
C ALA A 295 5.10 26.68 15.34
N MET A 296 5.73 25.70 16.00
CA MET A 296 5.23 24.34 16.08
C MET A 296 4.39 24.10 17.35
N ARG A 297 3.31 24.84 17.48
CA ARG A 297 2.33 24.55 18.54
C ARG A 297 1.55 23.29 18.14
N GLY A 298 1.54 22.30 19.04
CA GLY A 298 0.71 21.11 18.83
C GLY A 298 -0.79 21.45 18.85
N PRO A 299 -1.64 20.54 18.35
CA PRO A 299 -3.07 20.74 18.24
C PRO A 299 -3.71 21.01 19.61
N ARG A 300 -4.68 21.92 19.61
CA ARG A 300 -5.54 22.18 20.75
C ARG A 300 -6.96 21.86 20.34
N VAL A 301 -7.47 20.75 20.82
CA VAL A 301 -8.84 20.33 20.61
C VAL A 301 -9.60 20.31 21.92
N ASP A 302 -10.86 20.67 21.89
CA ASP A 302 -11.74 20.55 23.06
C ASP A 302 -12.15 19.08 23.30
N GLY A 303 -12.84 18.82 24.42
CA GLY A 303 -13.27 17.47 24.78
C GLY A 303 -14.27 16.87 23.79
N VAL A 304 -15.09 17.68 23.14
CA VAL A 304 -16.06 17.24 22.11
C VAL A 304 -15.30 16.75 20.89
N THR A 305 -14.39 17.56 20.36
CA THR A 305 -13.54 17.19 19.23
C THR A 305 -12.74 15.93 19.51
N HIS A 306 -12.10 15.84 20.68
CA HIS A 306 -11.38 14.62 21.08
C HIS A 306 -12.29 13.38 21.05
N GLY A 307 -13.53 13.50 21.55
CA GLY A 307 -14.53 12.44 21.51
C GLY A 307 -14.92 12.02 20.08
N LEU A 308 -15.10 13.02 19.18
CA LEU A 308 -15.40 12.79 17.76
C LEU A 308 -14.28 12.01 17.05
N LEU A 309 -13.02 12.42 17.25
CA LEU A 309 -11.85 11.79 16.68
C LEU A 309 -11.74 10.32 17.10
N LYS A 310 -11.90 10.07 18.40
CA LYS A 310 -11.84 8.70 18.93
C LYS A 310 -12.96 7.83 18.37
N ARG A 311 -14.21 8.32 18.35
CA ARG A 311 -15.36 7.58 17.79
C ARG A 311 -15.14 7.25 16.32
N TYR A 312 -14.64 8.19 15.52
CA TYR A 312 -14.42 7.95 14.10
C TYR A 312 -13.27 6.97 13.86
N ARG A 313 -12.15 7.12 14.59
CA ARG A 313 -11.04 6.17 14.54
C ARG A 313 -11.49 4.73 14.84
N ASP A 314 -12.31 4.56 15.88
CA ASP A 314 -12.82 3.25 16.27
C ASP A 314 -13.73 2.66 15.15
N LYS A 315 -14.60 3.47 14.53
CA LYS A 315 -15.40 3.07 13.34
C LYS A 315 -14.55 2.65 12.14
N VAL A 316 -13.45 3.33 11.87
CA VAL A 316 -12.57 3.06 10.72
C VAL A 316 -11.84 1.73 10.89
N ARG A 317 -11.40 1.38 12.10
CA ARG A 317 -10.72 0.11 12.39
C ARG A 317 -11.57 -1.11 12.08
N ASP A 318 -12.89 -0.98 12.13
CA ASP A 318 -13.82 -2.06 11.77
C ASP A 318 -14.03 -2.20 10.25
N ASN A 319 -13.53 -1.25 9.45
CA ASN A 319 -13.65 -1.26 7.98
C ASN A 319 -12.30 -1.68 7.34
N ALA A 320 -12.20 -2.93 6.92
CA ALA A 320 -10.96 -3.49 6.39
C ALA A 320 -10.39 -2.74 5.18
N PHE A 321 -11.24 -2.16 4.30
CA PHE A 321 -10.77 -1.41 3.14
C PHE A 321 -10.13 -0.07 3.55
N ILE A 322 -10.79 0.68 4.45
CA ILE A 322 -10.28 1.97 4.93
C ILE A 322 -9.09 1.75 5.86
N GLU A 323 -9.17 0.78 6.77
CA GLU A 323 -8.09 0.45 7.69
C GLU A 323 -6.81 0.07 6.93
N ARG A 324 -6.92 -0.77 5.89
CA ARG A 324 -5.79 -1.14 5.03
C ARG A 324 -5.17 0.09 4.35
N THR A 325 -6.01 1.04 3.90
CA THR A 325 -5.55 2.30 3.29
C THR A 325 -4.74 3.14 4.29
N LEU A 326 -5.25 3.30 5.51
CA LEU A 326 -4.62 4.12 6.54
C LEU A 326 -3.38 3.46 7.17
N SER A 327 -3.35 2.13 7.24
CA SER A 327 -2.23 1.36 7.81
C SER A 327 -1.20 0.88 6.78
N ARG A 328 -1.20 1.44 5.57
CA ARG A 328 -0.31 0.98 4.48
C ARG A 328 1.18 0.97 4.86
N THR A 329 1.67 2.00 5.53
CA THR A 329 3.07 2.08 5.99
C THR A 329 3.37 1.02 7.05
N GLU A 330 2.43 0.77 7.98
CA GLU A 330 2.54 -0.29 8.98
C GLU A 330 2.63 -1.68 8.36
N ARG A 331 1.87 -1.91 7.29
CA ARG A 331 1.79 -3.18 6.56
C ARG A 331 2.83 -3.28 5.46
N GLN A 332 3.70 -2.27 5.31
CA GLN A 332 4.66 -2.19 4.22
C GLN A 332 4.04 -2.37 2.82
N ILE A 333 2.80 -1.92 2.67
CA ILE A 333 2.17 -1.79 1.36
C ILE A 333 2.86 -0.63 0.66
N GLY A 334 3.66 -0.95 -0.31
CA GLY A 334 4.51 0.00 -1.01
C GLY A 334 4.90 -0.54 -2.37
N SER A 335 6.07 -0.27 -2.84
CA SER A 335 6.57 -0.80 -4.11
C SER A 335 8.07 -0.52 -4.24
N ASN A 336 8.76 -1.22 -5.15
CA ASN A 336 10.11 -0.86 -5.55
C ASN A 336 10.14 -0.48 -7.03
N GLN A 337 11.07 0.38 -7.38
CA GLN A 337 11.45 0.66 -8.76
C GLN A 337 12.87 1.21 -8.85
N TRP A 338 13.58 0.85 -9.89
CA TRP A 338 14.88 1.44 -10.22
C TRP A 338 15.18 1.32 -11.70
N ALA A 339 16.08 2.17 -12.18
CA ALA A 339 16.59 2.12 -13.55
C ALA A 339 18.09 2.34 -13.57
N VAL A 340 18.76 1.66 -14.49
CA VAL A 340 20.22 1.74 -14.73
C VAL A 340 20.48 2.10 -16.18
N SER A 341 21.33 3.09 -16.41
CA SER A 341 21.67 3.56 -17.76
C SER A 341 22.56 2.57 -18.51
N GLY A 342 22.50 2.57 -19.83
CA GLY A 342 23.29 1.69 -20.68
C GLY A 342 24.82 1.78 -20.49
N SER A 343 25.33 2.88 -19.92
CA SER A 343 26.78 3.01 -19.59
C SER A 343 27.23 2.01 -18.52
N HIS A 344 26.31 1.56 -17.68
CA HIS A 344 26.54 0.65 -16.55
C HIS A 344 26.08 -0.80 -16.82
N THR A 345 25.52 -1.08 -17.99
CA THR A 345 24.98 -2.41 -18.32
C THR A 345 25.86 -3.20 -19.28
N VAL A 346 25.76 -4.53 -19.21
CA VAL A 346 26.56 -5.45 -20.04
C VAL A 346 26.28 -5.25 -21.54
N ASN A 347 25.04 -5.05 -21.92
CA ASN A 347 24.60 -4.91 -23.31
C ASN A 347 24.57 -3.46 -23.82
N GLY A 348 24.93 -2.48 -22.98
CA GLY A 348 24.89 -1.06 -23.32
C GLY A 348 23.50 -0.46 -23.44
N ARG A 349 22.45 -1.12 -22.92
CA ARG A 349 21.04 -0.70 -22.96
C ARG A 349 20.53 -0.38 -21.55
N PRO A 350 19.55 0.52 -21.40
CA PRO A 350 18.93 0.74 -20.10
C PRO A 350 18.32 -0.53 -19.54
N LEU A 351 18.23 -0.61 -18.21
CA LEU A 351 17.47 -1.61 -17.47
C LEU A 351 16.46 -0.89 -16.60
N VAL A 352 15.23 -1.38 -16.54
CA VAL A 352 14.16 -0.86 -15.70
C VAL A 352 13.55 -2.01 -14.91
N ALA A 353 13.49 -1.89 -13.59
CA ALA A 353 12.84 -2.84 -12.71
C ALA A 353 11.70 -2.18 -11.94
N ASN A 354 10.61 -2.92 -11.71
CA ASN A 354 9.47 -2.48 -10.92
C ASN A 354 8.71 -3.66 -10.33
N ASP A 355 8.38 -3.56 -9.05
CA ASP A 355 7.58 -4.54 -8.29
C ASP A 355 6.64 -3.81 -7.31
N PRO A 356 5.38 -3.57 -7.70
CA PRO A 356 4.38 -2.99 -6.82
C PRO A 356 3.95 -3.98 -5.73
N HIS A 357 4.03 -3.55 -4.45
CA HIS A 357 3.65 -4.35 -3.29
C HIS A 357 2.22 -4.01 -2.86
N LEU A 358 1.33 -4.93 -3.10
CA LEU A 358 -0.08 -4.86 -2.71
C LEU A 358 -0.47 -6.11 -1.92
N SER A 359 -1.75 -6.29 -1.63
CA SER A 359 -2.25 -7.56 -1.08
C SER A 359 -1.98 -8.71 -2.04
N LEU A 360 -1.49 -9.82 -1.50
CA LEU A 360 -1.26 -11.07 -2.24
C LEU A 360 -2.53 -11.94 -2.21
N ASP A 361 -3.61 -11.38 -2.75
CA ASP A 361 -4.93 -12.04 -2.84
C ASP A 361 -5.08 -12.82 -4.15
N LEU A 362 -6.04 -13.74 -4.22
CA LEU A 362 -6.46 -14.44 -5.42
C LEU A 362 -7.86 -14.01 -5.86
N PRO A 363 -8.01 -13.70 -7.16
CA PRO A 363 -6.95 -13.50 -8.16
C PRO A 363 -6.13 -12.25 -7.86
N PRO A 364 -4.87 -12.14 -8.36
CA PRO A 364 -4.02 -10.97 -8.11
C PRO A 364 -4.66 -9.67 -8.62
N ASN A 365 -4.27 -8.53 -8.06
CA ASN A 365 -4.83 -7.23 -8.42
C ASN A 365 -4.59 -6.87 -9.89
N PHE A 366 -3.44 -7.28 -10.42
CA PHE A 366 -3.08 -7.04 -11.81
C PHE A 366 -3.60 -8.14 -12.74
N HIS A 367 -4.12 -7.71 -13.89
CA HIS A 367 -4.58 -8.58 -14.97
C HIS A 367 -3.65 -8.41 -16.18
N PRO A 368 -2.89 -9.43 -16.59
CA PRO A 368 -1.97 -9.33 -17.72
C PRO A 368 -2.76 -9.16 -19.03
N VAL A 369 -2.28 -8.29 -19.92
CA VAL A 369 -2.92 -8.03 -21.21
C VAL A 369 -1.95 -7.46 -22.24
N HIS A 370 -2.17 -7.80 -23.52
CA HIS A 370 -1.51 -7.19 -24.67
C HIS A 370 -2.56 -6.62 -25.62
N LEU A 371 -2.48 -5.33 -25.90
CA LEU A 371 -3.43 -4.58 -26.75
C LEU A 371 -2.76 -4.14 -28.03
N VAL A 372 -3.29 -4.59 -29.20
CA VAL A 372 -2.78 -4.23 -30.53
C VAL A 372 -3.91 -3.70 -31.40
N SER A 373 -3.78 -2.45 -31.86
CA SER A 373 -4.67 -1.84 -32.88
C SER A 373 -3.87 -1.45 -34.11
N ARG A 374 -4.22 -2.02 -35.24
CA ARG A 374 -3.52 -1.76 -36.52
C ARG A 374 -3.77 -0.36 -37.05
N ARG A 375 -5.03 0.14 -36.93
CA ARG A 375 -5.44 1.45 -37.44
C ARG A 375 -4.80 2.59 -36.65
N ASP A 376 -4.77 2.45 -35.33
CA ASP A 376 -4.48 3.56 -34.41
C ASP A 376 -3.06 3.50 -33.84
N GLY A 377 -2.28 2.46 -34.20
CA GLY A 377 -0.89 2.28 -33.78
C GLY A 377 -0.70 1.96 -32.29
N LEU A 378 -1.74 1.49 -31.62
CA LEU A 378 -1.64 0.97 -30.26
C LEU A 378 -0.92 -0.38 -30.28
N ASP A 379 0.10 -0.54 -29.44
CA ASP A 379 0.81 -1.80 -29.21
C ASP A 379 1.44 -1.70 -27.82
N ALA A 380 0.71 -2.12 -26.78
CA ALA A 380 1.09 -2.03 -25.39
C ALA A 380 0.83 -3.36 -24.68
N ILE A 381 1.81 -3.82 -23.90
CA ILE A 381 1.79 -5.10 -23.18
C ILE A 381 2.22 -4.90 -21.71
N GLY A 382 1.60 -5.63 -20.81
CA GLY A 382 1.90 -5.57 -19.38
C GLY A 382 0.70 -5.93 -18.54
N SER A 383 0.45 -5.15 -17.50
CA SER A 383 -0.62 -5.37 -16.52
C SER A 383 -1.63 -4.23 -16.52
N ALA A 384 -2.90 -4.57 -16.57
CA ALA A 384 -4.03 -3.67 -16.29
C ALA A 384 -4.51 -3.87 -14.85
N VAL A 385 -5.23 -2.91 -14.30
CA VAL A 385 -6.06 -3.11 -13.12
C VAL A 385 -7.39 -3.71 -13.55
N ALA A 386 -7.81 -4.81 -12.94
CA ALA A 386 -9.09 -5.42 -13.28
C ALA A 386 -10.25 -4.44 -13.06
N GLY A 387 -11.04 -4.20 -14.11
CA GLY A 387 -12.12 -3.21 -14.10
C GLY A 387 -11.77 -1.84 -14.71
N ALA A 388 -10.51 -1.58 -15.06
CA ALA A 388 -10.06 -0.39 -15.79
C ALA A 388 -9.35 -0.77 -17.10
N PRO A 389 -9.62 -0.08 -18.23
CA PRO A 389 -8.95 -0.35 -19.50
C PRO A 389 -7.51 0.18 -19.54
N TRP A 390 -6.80 -0.17 -20.61
CA TRP A 390 -5.40 0.08 -20.93
C TRP A 390 -4.40 -0.68 -20.04
N VAL A 391 -3.14 -0.64 -20.42
CA VAL A 391 -2.01 -1.14 -19.64
C VAL A 391 -1.57 -0.06 -18.65
N VAL A 392 -1.61 -0.38 -17.36
CA VAL A 392 -1.21 0.52 -16.28
C VAL A 392 0.30 0.43 -16.06
N LEU A 393 0.85 -0.78 -16.00
CA LEU A 393 2.27 -1.05 -15.80
C LEU A 393 2.81 -1.92 -16.94
N GLY A 394 3.91 -1.54 -17.58
CA GLY A 394 4.47 -2.36 -18.64
C GLY A 394 5.30 -1.61 -19.66
N GLN A 395 5.06 -1.93 -20.92
CA GLN A 395 5.79 -1.37 -22.05
C GLN A 395 4.92 -1.21 -23.29
N ASN A 396 5.35 -0.34 -24.18
CA ASN A 396 4.87 -0.29 -25.55
C ASN A 396 6.04 -0.50 -26.51
N ARG A 397 5.95 -0.10 -27.77
CA ARG A 397 7.04 -0.29 -28.73
C ARG A 397 8.27 0.59 -28.50
N HIS A 398 8.17 1.63 -27.67
CA HIS A 398 9.16 2.70 -27.54
C HIS A 398 9.64 2.89 -26.11
N VAL A 399 8.75 2.75 -25.14
CA VAL A 399 9.01 3.06 -23.73
C VAL A 399 8.59 1.92 -22.82
N THR A 400 9.26 1.79 -21.69
CA THR A 400 8.89 0.93 -20.56
C THR A 400 8.73 1.76 -19.31
N TRP A 401 7.79 1.38 -18.43
CA TRP A 401 7.51 2.11 -17.20
C TRP A 401 7.01 1.21 -16.07
N GLY A 402 7.20 1.73 -14.86
CA GLY A 402 6.66 1.19 -13.62
C GLY A 402 6.27 2.30 -12.66
N GLU A 403 5.63 1.96 -11.56
CA GLU A 403 5.10 2.92 -10.59
C GLU A 403 5.37 2.48 -9.16
N THR A 404 5.55 3.48 -8.26
CA THR A 404 5.51 3.31 -6.80
C THR A 404 4.74 4.47 -6.16
N THR A 405 4.22 4.27 -4.95
CA THR A 405 3.51 5.33 -4.21
C THR A 405 4.50 6.36 -3.64
N THR A 406 4.22 7.67 -3.79
CA THR A 406 5.10 8.75 -3.29
C THR A 406 4.94 9.03 -1.80
N GLY A 407 3.75 8.83 -1.22
CA GLY A 407 3.45 9.28 0.15
C GLY A 407 3.24 10.79 0.30
N PHE A 408 2.94 11.53 -0.78
CA PHE A 408 2.63 12.97 -0.69
C PHE A 408 1.36 13.22 0.11
N ASP A 409 1.39 14.30 0.90
CA ASP A 409 0.25 14.77 1.70
C ASP A 409 -0.76 15.54 0.84
N VAL A 410 -1.80 14.83 0.42
CA VAL A 410 -2.89 15.33 -0.44
C VAL A 410 -4.25 15.31 0.25
N THR A 411 -4.23 15.25 1.60
CA THR A 411 -5.43 15.16 2.44
C THR A 411 -5.24 16.03 3.69
N ASP A 412 -6.21 16.89 4.00
CA ASP A 412 -6.27 17.61 5.27
C ASP A 412 -7.56 17.28 6.03
N THR A 413 -7.45 17.10 7.34
CA THR A 413 -8.59 16.91 8.24
C THR A 413 -8.86 18.18 9.03
N TYR A 414 -10.12 18.59 9.14
CA TYR A 414 -10.52 19.85 9.77
C TYR A 414 -11.54 19.65 10.88
N GLN A 415 -11.36 20.44 11.94
CA GLN A 415 -12.38 20.69 12.95
C GLN A 415 -13.28 21.83 12.46
N GLU A 416 -14.54 21.53 12.16
CA GLU A 416 -15.55 22.50 11.72
C GLU A 416 -16.41 22.95 12.88
N ARG A 417 -16.73 24.24 12.94
CA ARG A 417 -17.80 24.75 13.80
C ARG A 417 -19.13 24.63 13.07
N ILE A 418 -20.10 23.95 13.68
CA ILE A 418 -21.41 23.65 13.11
C ILE A 418 -22.48 24.57 13.74
N GLN A 419 -23.39 25.05 12.90
CA GLN A 419 -24.65 25.66 13.30
C GLN A 419 -25.80 24.88 12.66
N ALA A 420 -26.65 24.30 13.49
CA ALA A 420 -27.94 23.73 13.07
C ALA A 420 -29.05 24.76 13.29
N LEU A 421 -29.88 24.93 12.27
CA LEU A 421 -31.07 25.79 12.39
C LEU A 421 -32.31 24.97 12.79
N PRO A 422 -33.39 25.62 13.31
CA PRO A 422 -34.62 24.94 13.73
C PRO A 422 -35.33 24.15 12.61
N ASP A 423 -35.08 24.47 11.35
CA ASP A 423 -35.61 23.75 10.18
C ASP A 423 -34.80 22.49 9.83
N GLY A 424 -33.72 22.19 10.56
CA GLY A 424 -32.83 21.08 10.34
C GLY A 424 -31.68 21.35 9.36
N SER A 425 -31.55 22.56 8.84
CA SER A 425 -30.42 22.96 7.97
C SER A 425 -29.14 23.01 8.78
N LEU A 426 -28.03 22.52 8.20
CA LEU A 426 -26.70 22.53 8.79
C LEU A 426 -25.76 23.48 8.05
N PHE A 427 -24.94 24.19 8.80
CA PHE A 427 -23.94 25.13 8.29
C PHE A 427 -22.59 24.92 8.99
N THR A 428 -21.49 25.11 8.24
CA THR A 428 -20.15 25.31 8.80
C THR A 428 -19.88 26.81 8.91
N THR A 429 -19.03 27.23 9.86
CA THR A 429 -18.57 28.62 9.99
C THR A 429 -17.20 28.76 9.31
N TYR A 430 -17.11 29.73 8.38
CA TYR A 430 -15.86 30.06 7.70
C TYR A 430 -15.67 31.58 7.66
N GLN A 431 -14.56 32.08 8.21
CA GLN A 431 -14.27 33.52 8.31
C GLN A 431 -15.45 34.34 8.89
N GLY A 432 -16.11 33.74 9.88
CA GLY A 432 -17.27 34.36 10.56
C GLY A 432 -18.58 34.30 9.74
N GLN A 433 -18.62 33.67 8.57
CA GLN A 433 -19.81 33.50 7.75
C GLN A 433 -20.31 32.06 7.81
N LEU A 434 -21.63 31.87 7.69
CA LEU A 434 -22.25 30.54 7.61
C LEU A 434 -22.21 30.05 6.17
N GLU A 435 -21.63 28.85 5.95
CA GLU A 435 -21.64 28.14 4.67
C GLU A 435 -22.51 26.87 4.77
N PRO A 436 -23.41 26.61 3.82
CA PRO A 436 -24.32 25.47 3.92
C PRO A 436 -23.60 24.13 3.78
N VAL A 437 -23.99 23.17 4.62
CA VAL A 437 -23.68 21.74 4.46
C VAL A 437 -24.73 21.14 3.54
N VAL A 438 -24.29 20.41 2.50
CA VAL A 438 -25.20 19.69 1.61
C VAL A 438 -25.59 18.36 2.25
N VAL A 439 -26.88 18.14 2.48
CA VAL A 439 -27.44 16.92 3.06
C VAL A 439 -28.00 16.06 1.92
N LEU A 440 -27.44 14.88 1.71
CA LEU A 440 -27.89 13.93 0.70
C LEU A 440 -28.57 12.72 1.38
N PRO A 441 -29.83 12.40 1.05
CA PRO A 441 -30.45 11.17 1.56
C PRO A 441 -29.72 9.96 1.00
N ALA A 442 -29.57 8.92 1.84
CA ALA A 442 -28.96 7.66 1.44
C ALA A 442 -29.84 6.49 1.86
N GLN A 443 -30.02 5.53 0.96
CA GLN A 443 -30.68 4.26 1.22
C GLN A 443 -29.69 3.14 0.96
N TYR A 444 -29.57 2.19 1.90
CA TYR A 444 -28.72 1.04 1.80
C TYR A 444 -29.55 -0.23 1.66
N ARG A 445 -29.10 -1.13 0.80
CA ARG A 445 -29.72 -2.43 0.56
C ARG A 445 -28.72 -3.53 0.84
N PHE A 446 -29.19 -4.72 1.12
CA PHE A 446 -28.36 -5.89 1.30
C PHE A 446 -29.01 -7.12 0.71
N ASN A 447 -28.21 -8.09 0.26
CA ASN A 447 -28.64 -9.38 -0.21
C ASN A 447 -29.08 -10.25 0.96
N VAL A 448 -30.26 -10.87 0.86
CA VAL A 448 -30.77 -11.82 1.85
C VAL A 448 -30.34 -13.23 1.42
N ILE A 449 -29.23 -13.70 1.97
CA ILE A 449 -28.63 -14.99 1.60
C ILE A 449 -29.18 -16.10 2.50
N GLY A 450 -29.49 -17.26 1.93
CA GLY A 450 -29.95 -18.46 2.65
C GLY A 450 -31.48 -18.57 2.81
N ASP A 451 -32.26 -17.72 2.14
CA ASP A 451 -33.73 -17.79 2.13
C ASP A 451 -34.30 -18.58 0.92
N GLY A 452 -33.43 -19.03 0.04
CA GLY A 452 -33.80 -19.81 -1.16
C GLY A 452 -34.42 -18.96 -2.27
N GLN A 453 -34.33 -17.61 -2.19
CA GLN A 453 -34.85 -16.70 -3.21
C GLN A 453 -33.69 -15.94 -3.82
N ALA A 454 -33.43 -16.16 -5.12
CA ALA A 454 -32.38 -15.49 -5.83
C ALA A 454 -32.69 -13.99 -6.02
N ASP A 455 -31.62 -13.16 -5.99
CA ASP A 455 -31.67 -11.71 -6.20
C ASP A 455 -32.56 -10.97 -5.19
N ASN A 456 -32.73 -11.48 -3.96
CA ASN A 456 -33.58 -10.88 -2.93
C ASN A 456 -32.83 -9.78 -2.15
N LEU A 457 -33.22 -8.51 -2.39
CA LEU A 457 -32.62 -7.34 -1.74
C LEU A 457 -33.58 -6.73 -0.71
N ALA A 458 -33.13 -6.66 0.54
CA ALA A 458 -33.79 -5.94 1.61
C ALA A 458 -33.19 -4.54 1.84
N VAL A 459 -34.01 -3.64 2.41
CA VAL A 459 -33.58 -2.27 2.78
C VAL A 459 -33.10 -2.23 4.22
N ALA A 460 -31.90 -1.69 4.46
CA ALA A 460 -31.37 -1.49 5.81
C ALA A 460 -32.09 -0.30 6.49
N PRO A 461 -32.64 -0.50 7.70
CA PRO A 461 -33.33 0.57 8.41
C PRO A 461 -32.36 1.56 9.08
N GLY A 462 -32.80 2.82 9.26
CA GLY A 462 -32.11 3.78 10.14
C GLY A 462 -30.73 4.26 9.66
N THR A 463 -30.49 4.24 8.35
CA THR A 463 -29.20 4.67 7.78
C THR A 463 -29.08 6.20 7.76
N PRO A 464 -27.86 6.75 8.08
CA PRO A 464 -27.64 8.19 8.14
C PRO A 464 -27.60 8.83 6.74
N PRO A 465 -27.98 10.13 6.61
CA PRO A 465 -27.73 10.89 5.40
C PRO A 465 -26.23 11.18 5.24
N LEU A 466 -25.82 11.52 4.02
CA LEU A 466 -24.46 11.96 3.72
C LEU A 466 -24.38 13.49 3.90
N LEU A 467 -23.37 13.95 4.61
CA LEU A 467 -23.13 15.36 4.90
C LEU A 467 -21.86 15.81 4.15
N ILE A 468 -22.02 16.75 3.24
CA ILE A 468 -20.94 17.21 2.35
C ILE A 468 -20.65 18.68 2.61
N VAL A 469 -19.37 19.02 2.74
CA VAL A 469 -18.86 20.38 2.86
C VAL A 469 -18.30 20.81 1.50
N PRO A 470 -19.00 21.66 0.73
CA PRO A 470 -18.57 22.04 -0.62
C PRO A 470 -17.17 22.67 -0.64
N ARG A 471 -16.83 23.45 0.38
CA ARG A 471 -15.52 24.10 0.54
C ARG A 471 -14.38 23.08 0.68
N ARG A 472 -14.61 21.90 1.21
CA ARG A 472 -13.64 20.81 1.38
C ARG A 472 -13.46 19.95 0.12
N ASN A 473 -13.46 20.56 -1.05
CA ASN A 473 -13.44 19.84 -2.32
C ASN A 473 -14.59 18.81 -2.42
N HIS A 474 -15.78 19.17 -1.90
CA HIS A 474 -16.92 18.25 -1.74
C HIS A 474 -16.67 17.06 -0.79
N GLY A 475 -15.70 17.18 0.13
CA GLY A 475 -15.40 16.17 1.13
C GLY A 475 -16.50 16.04 2.19
N PRO A 476 -16.56 14.89 2.88
CA PRO A 476 -17.61 14.60 3.85
C PRO A 476 -17.33 15.21 5.24
N ILE A 477 -18.40 15.34 6.02
CA ILE A 477 -18.34 15.31 7.46
C ILE A 477 -18.24 13.84 7.89
N LEU A 478 -17.20 13.52 8.64
CA LEU A 478 -16.89 12.16 9.11
C LEU A 478 -17.68 11.81 10.38
N ASP A 479 -17.78 12.77 11.31
CA ASP A 479 -18.56 12.67 12.54
C ASP A 479 -18.90 14.08 13.03
N LEU A 480 -19.98 14.21 13.79
CA LEU A 480 -20.42 15.50 14.35
C LEU A 480 -21.17 15.33 15.67
N GLU A 481 -21.18 16.42 16.44
CA GLU A 481 -21.98 16.58 17.65
C GLU A 481 -22.59 17.97 17.70
N VAL A 482 -23.89 18.06 17.91
CA VAL A 482 -24.63 19.32 17.97
C VAL A 482 -25.44 19.36 19.28
N ASP A 483 -25.31 20.44 20.02
CA ASP A 483 -26.18 20.72 21.20
C ASP A 483 -27.59 21.07 20.72
N PRO A 484 -28.59 20.24 21.04
CA PRO A 484 -29.95 20.46 20.58
C PRO A 484 -30.61 21.73 21.16
N ALA A 485 -30.09 22.27 22.27
CA ALA A 485 -30.63 23.47 22.90
C ALA A 485 -30.18 24.77 22.19
N THR A 486 -28.97 24.80 21.71
CA THR A 486 -28.34 25.97 21.05
C THR A 486 -28.21 25.87 19.55
N GLY A 487 -28.29 24.67 18.99
CA GLY A 487 -27.98 24.37 17.61
C GLY A 487 -26.49 24.50 17.28
N GLN A 488 -25.64 24.82 18.22
CA GLN A 488 -24.19 24.90 18.01
C GLN A 488 -23.53 23.52 18.16
N GLY A 489 -22.46 23.29 17.43
CA GLY A 489 -21.76 22.01 17.47
C GLY A 489 -20.41 22.03 16.82
N THR A 490 -19.80 20.86 16.80
CA THR A 490 -18.51 20.59 16.20
C THR A 490 -18.62 19.38 15.27
N ALA A 491 -17.90 19.44 14.15
CA ALA A 491 -17.78 18.29 13.26
C ALA A 491 -16.31 18.09 12.83
N ILE A 492 -16.01 16.89 12.37
CA ILE A 492 -14.76 16.57 11.68
C ILE A 492 -15.07 16.41 10.19
N SER A 493 -14.41 17.19 9.34
CA SER A 493 -14.49 17.06 7.90
C SER A 493 -13.13 16.68 7.31
N VAL A 494 -13.13 16.08 6.12
CA VAL A 494 -11.90 15.74 5.38
C VAL A 494 -11.93 16.35 3.99
N GLN A 495 -10.79 16.87 3.56
CA GLN A 495 -10.53 17.38 2.23
C GLN A 495 -9.45 16.54 1.57
N TRP A 496 -9.78 15.88 0.45
CA TRP A 496 -8.87 15.04 -0.33
C TRP A 496 -8.83 15.51 -1.78
N ALA A 497 -7.62 15.57 -2.39
CA ALA A 497 -7.48 15.97 -3.79
C ALA A 497 -8.35 15.13 -4.74
N GLY A 498 -8.46 13.83 -4.46
CA GLY A 498 -9.25 12.88 -5.25
C GLY A 498 -10.77 13.09 -5.23
N ASN A 499 -11.31 13.93 -4.35
CA ASN A 499 -12.71 14.31 -4.38
C ASN A 499 -13.05 15.25 -5.56
N GLY A 500 -12.06 15.86 -6.21
CA GLY A 500 -12.21 16.72 -7.39
C GLY A 500 -12.45 15.94 -8.69
N PRO A 501 -12.60 16.66 -9.82
CA PRO A 501 -12.74 16.09 -11.17
C PRO A 501 -11.36 15.70 -11.74
N THR A 502 -10.65 14.78 -11.11
CA THR A 502 -9.30 14.35 -11.44
C THR A 502 -9.27 13.34 -12.59
N ARG A 503 -8.11 13.22 -13.30
CA ARG A 503 -8.02 12.60 -14.64
C ARG A 503 -6.97 11.48 -14.72
N GLU A 504 -6.58 10.89 -13.63
CA GLU A 504 -5.48 9.91 -13.52
C GLU A 504 -5.55 8.76 -14.54
N LEU A 505 -6.76 8.28 -14.89
CA LEU A 505 -6.90 7.23 -15.92
C LEU A 505 -6.54 7.72 -17.34
N GLU A 506 -6.63 9.02 -17.63
CA GLU A 506 -6.19 9.61 -18.91
C GLU A 506 -4.68 9.40 -19.12
N THR A 507 -3.90 9.41 -18.05
CA THR A 507 -2.45 9.16 -18.07
C THR A 507 -2.15 7.82 -18.74
N PHE A 508 -2.81 6.74 -18.34
CA PHE A 508 -2.53 5.41 -18.89
C PHE A 508 -2.89 5.30 -20.37
N ARG A 509 -4.01 5.92 -20.79
CA ARG A 509 -4.34 6.02 -22.22
C ARG A 509 -3.23 6.68 -23.02
N LEU A 510 -2.58 7.71 -22.48
CA LEU A 510 -1.50 8.45 -23.12
C LEU A 510 -0.17 7.69 -23.05
N LEU A 511 0.16 7.04 -21.90
CA LEU A 511 1.38 6.24 -21.74
C LEU A 511 1.43 5.07 -22.71
N ASN A 512 0.30 4.39 -22.95
CA ASN A 512 0.22 3.30 -23.92
C ASN A 512 0.61 3.74 -25.36
N ARG A 513 0.70 5.04 -25.62
CA ARG A 513 1.03 5.67 -26.91
C ARG A 513 2.31 6.53 -26.88
N ALA A 514 2.94 6.70 -25.72
CA ALA A 514 4.15 7.48 -25.56
C ALA A 514 5.29 6.89 -26.41
N ARG A 515 6.07 7.74 -27.06
CA ARG A 515 7.18 7.33 -27.96
C ARG A 515 8.54 7.74 -27.42
N ASN A 516 8.58 8.65 -26.50
CA ASN A 516 9.79 9.22 -25.92
C ASN A 516 9.46 9.91 -24.58
N VAL A 517 10.50 10.43 -23.92
CA VAL A 517 10.36 11.09 -22.62
C VAL A 517 9.43 12.32 -22.67
N ARG A 518 9.33 13.03 -23.81
CA ARG A 518 8.44 14.20 -23.94
C ARG A 518 6.97 13.78 -23.89
N ASP A 519 6.61 12.75 -24.67
CA ASP A 519 5.25 12.20 -24.69
C ASP A 519 4.90 11.65 -23.29
N PHE A 520 5.86 11.00 -22.62
CA PHE A 520 5.72 10.44 -21.29
C PHE A 520 5.42 11.52 -20.24
N VAL A 521 6.27 12.55 -20.17
CA VAL A 521 6.09 13.70 -19.25
C VAL A 521 4.77 14.45 -19.51
N ALA A 522 4.35 14.57 -20.79
CA ALA A 522 3.08 15.17 -21.12
C ALA A 522 1.89 14.33 -20.61
N ALA A 523 2.01 12.99 -20.63
CA ALA A 523 0.99 12.09 -20.05
C ALA A 523 0.92 12.21 -18.53
N LEU A 524 2.06 12.30 -17.84
CA LEU A 524 2.12 12.38 -16.38
C LEU A 524 1.41 13.61 -15.80
N GLN A 525 1.27 14.69 -16.55
CA GLN A 525 0.54 15.90 -16.13
C GLN A 525 -0.99 15.69 -16.03
N TYR A 526 -1.50 14.52 -16.42
CA TYR A 526 -2.89 14.11 -16.19
C TYR A 526 -3.05 13.22 -14.95
N PHE A 527 -1.92 12.81 -14.31
CA PHE A 527 -1.99 12.00 -13.11
C PHE A 527 -2.25 12.89 -11.89
N ASP A 528 -3.49 13.31 -11.72
CA ASP A 528 -3.90 14.32 -10.75
C ASP A 528 -3.89 13.76 -9.31
N VAL A 529 -4.32 12.50 -9.08
CA VAL A 529 -4.41 11.91 -7.73
C VAL A 529 -3.97 10.44 -7.74
N GLY A 530 -3.56 9.95 -6.58
CA GLY A 530 -2.90 8.66 -6.37
C GLY A 530 -1.45 8.87 -5.94
N SER A 531 -0.85 10.03 -6.27
CA SER A 531 0.51 10.45 -5.88
C SER A 531 1.53 9.35 -6.14
N GLN A 532 1.98 9.24 -7.39
CA GLN A 532 2.88 8.15 -7.82
C GLN A 532 4.27 8.66 -8.19
N ASN A 533 5.24 7.79 -7.98
CA ASN A 533 6.55 7.83 -8.62
C ASN A 533 6.49 6.99 -9.88
N PHE A 534 7.05 7.48 -10.98
CA PHE A 534 7.17 6.74 -12.23
C PHE A 534 8.64 6.53 -12.56
N ILE A 535 9.01 5.29 -12.89
CA ILE A 535 10.28 4.93 -13.48
C ILE A 535 10.11 4.79 -15.00
N TYR A 536 11.12 5.17 -15.74
CA TYR A 536 11.08 5.26 -17.19
C TYR A 536 12.35 4.72 -17.82
N GLY A 537 12.21 4.05 -18.97
CA GLY A 537 13.28 3.73 -19.90
C GLY A 537 12.78 3.74 -21.34
N ASP A 538 13.65 4.07 -22.32
CA ASP A 538 13.28 4.11 -23.73
C ASP A 538 14.31 3.49 -24.67
N ILE A 539 13.88 3.29 -25.93
CA ILE A 539 14.75 2.77 -27.02
C ILE A 539 15.82 3.79 -27.48
N GLU A 540 15.75 5.05 -27.07
CA GLU A 540 16.76 6.06 -27.34
C GLU A 540 17.92 5.99 -26.32
N GLY A 541 17.78 5.17 -25.28
CA GLY A 541 18.79 4.94 -24.24
C GLY A 541 18.63 5.79 -22.98
N ASN A 542 17.52 6.52 -22.85
CA ASN A 542 17.26 7.34 -21.68
C ASN A 542 16.66 6.50 -20.54
N ILE A 543 17.01 6.90 -19.30
CA ILE A 543 16.31 6.52 -18.08
C ILE A 543 15.73 7.76 -17.40
N GLY A 544 14.67 7.61 -16.61
CA GLY A 544 14.07 8.75 -15.91
C GLY A 544 13.27 8.32 -14.68
N TYR A 545 13.12 9.27 -13.77
CA TYR A 545 12.29 9.17 -12.58
C TYR A 545 11.47 10.45 -12.44
N PHE A 546 10.18 10.30 -12.17
CA PHE A 546 9.24 11.40 -12.08
C PHE A 546 8.26 11.14 -10.92
N THR A 547 7.94 12.19 -10.16
CA THR A 547 6.82 12.15 -9.22
C THR A 547 5.64 12.92 -9.79
N THR A 548 4.43 12.48 -9.45
CA THR A 548 3.20 13.12 -9.88
C THR A 548 2.18 13.19 -8.76
N GLY A 549 1.17 14.04 -8.91
CA GLY A 549 0.08 14.22 -7.98
C GLY A 549 -0.18 15.69 -7.67
N GLU A 550 -1.42 16.01 -7.34
CA GLU A 550 -1.83 17.36 -6.96
C GLU A 550 -1.56 17.59 -5.47
N VAL A 551 -0.32 18.00 -5.13
CA VAL A 551 0.07 18.41 -3.77
C VAL A 551 -0.47 19.82 -3.53
N PRO A 552 -1.42 20.03 -2.59
CA PRO A 552 -2.10 21.30 -2.44
C PRO A 552 -1.19 22.39 -1.87
N LEU A 553 -1.27 23.60 -2.44
CA LEU A 553 -0.71 24.79 -1.85
C LEU A 553 -1.67 25.29 -0.74
N ARG A 554 -1.14 25.42 0.47
CA ARG A 554 -1.86 25.88 1.66
C ARG A 554 -1.54 27.34 1.95
N GLU A 555 -2.54 28.15 2.31
CA GLU A 555 -2.42 29.62 2.49
C GLU A 555 -1.27 30.02 3.42
N ASP A 556 -1.19 29.36 4.56
CA ASP A 556 -0.16 29.61 5.56
C ASP A 556 1.25 29.20 5.11
N LEU A 557 1.38 28.02 4.51
CA LEU A 557 2.67 27.53 3.98
C LEU A 557 3.15 28.41 2.83
N GLN A 558 2.24 28.89 1.98
CA GLN A 558 2.58 29.82 0.91
C GLN A 558 3.02 31.19 1.45
N ALA A 559 2.52 31.58 2.64
CA ALA A 559 2.96 32.78 3.35
C ALA A 559 4.25 32.56 4.19
N LEU A 560 4.95 31.43 4.03
CA LEU A 560 6.16 31.05 4.80
C LEU A 560 5.89 30.93 6.31
N THR A 561 4.70 30.55 6.71
CA THR A 561 4.29 30.39 8.10
C THR A 561 3.51 29.10 8.29
N VAL A 562 3.34 28.68 9.56
CA VAL A 562 2.41 27.63 9.95
C VAL A 562 1.35 28.27 10.83
N ASN A 563 0.11 28.35 10.34
CA ASN A 563 -0.98 28.95 11.09
C ASN A 563 -1.67 27.92 11.99
N GLY A 564 -1.38 28.01 13.28
CA GLY A 564 -1.90 27.10 14.28
C GLY A 564 -1.08 25.82 14.39
N VAL A 565 -1.30 24.85 13.51
CA VAL A 565 -0.63 23.54 13.53
C VAL A 565 -0.17 23.12 12.13
N PRO A 566 0.90 22.30 12.04
CA PRO A 566 1.33 21.70 10.79
C PRO A 566 0.24 20.90 10.07
N PRO A 567 0.37 20.67 8.74
CA PRO A 567 -0.64 19.98 7.95
C PRO A 567 -0.97 18.55 8.38
N TRP A 568 -0.04 17.84 8.98
CA TRP A 568 -0.25 16.47 9.49
C TRP A 568 -1.06 16.37 10.79
N PHE A 569 -1.59 17.50 11.29
CA PHE A 569 -2.53 17.55 12.40
C PHE A 569 -3.90 18.04 11.94
N ILE A 570 -4.93 17.76 12.74
CA ILE A 570 -6.25 18.33 12.53
C ILE A 570 -6.17 19.83 12.64
N ARG A 571 -6.61 20.53 11.59
CA ARG A 571 -6.55 21.98 11.45
C ARG A 571 -7.89 22.66 11.72
N SER A 572 -7.88 23.97 12.01
CA SER A 572 -9.11 24.75 12.17
C SER A 572 -9.85 24.91 10.85
N GLY A 573 -11.14 24.63 10.84
CA GLY A 573 -12.02 24.83 9.68
C GLY A 573 -12.49 26.27 9.51
N GLU A 574 -12.08 27.21 10.40
CA GLU A 574 -12.55 28.60 10.38
C GLU A 574 -11.72 29.50 9.45
N GLY A 575 -10.61 29.01 8.83
CA GLY A 575 -9.80 29.71 7.84
C GLY A 575 -8.35 29.99 8.26
N GLY A 576 -7.54 30.47 7.30
CA GLY A 576 -6.14 30.86 7.49
C GLY A 576 -5.11 29.76 7.23
N ASN A 577 -5.56 28.56 6.86
CA ASN A 577 -4.73 27.41 6.50
C ASN A 577 -5.37 26.56 5.40
N GLU A 578 -6.28 27.16 4.65
CA GLU A 578 -7.03 26.51 3.60
C GLU A 578 -6.14 26.18 2.38
N TRP A 579 -6.59 25.26 1.54
CA TRP A 579 -6.03 25.10 0.21
C TRP A 579 -6.35 26.33 -0.65
N ILE A 580 -5.36 26.86 -1.35
CA ILE A 580 -5.50 28.04 -2.19
C ILE A 580 -6.41 27.70 -3.36
N ARG A 581 -7.50 28.45 -3.51
CA ARG A 581 -8.43 28.29 -4.65
C ARG A 581 -7.88 28.95 -5.90
N LYS A 582 -8.00 28.28 -7.05
CA LYS A 582 -7.70 28.87 -8.35
C LYS A 582 -8.65 30.03 -8.66
N ASP A 583 -8.10 31.08 -9.23
CA ASP A 583 -8.92 32.15 -9.81
C ASP A 583 -9.81 31.54 -10.92
N ARG A 584 -11.11 31.72 -10.77
CA ARG A 584 -12.13 31.19 -11.70
C ARG A 584 -11.93 31.65 -13.15
N THR A 585 -11.14 32.71 -13.40
CA THR A 585 -10.85 33.26 -14.73
C THR A 585 -9.72 32.50 -15.47
N ARG A 586 -8.94 31.65 -14.77
CA ARG A 586 -7.79 30.91 -15.31
C ARG A 586 -7.99 29.39 -15.40
N ARG A 587 -9.21 28.92 -15.39
CA ARG A 587 -9.51 27.47 -15.41
C ARG A 587 -9.11 26.85 -16.75
N THR A 588 -8.06 26.02 -16.76
CA THR A 588 -7.71 25.16 -17.90
C THR A 588 -7.76 23.65 -17.56
N ASP A 589 -7.80 23.28 -16.29
CA ASP A 589 -7.58 21.91 -15.82
C ASP A 589 -8.72 21.28 -14.99
N GLY A 590 -9.83 21.98 -14.78
CA GLY A 590 -11.00 21.42 -14.09
C GLY A 590 -10.90 21.35 -12.56
N THR A 591 -9.70 21.38 -11.98
CA THR A 591 -9.50 21.35 -10.52
C THR A 591 -9.69 22.74 -9.92
N GLY A 592 -10.22 22.80 -8.69
CA GLY A 592 -10.60 24.08 -8.08
C GLY A 592 -9.49 24.74 -7.25
N TYR A 593 -8.30 24.13 -7.15
CA TYR A 593 -7.25 24.52 -6.22
C TYR A 593 -5.89 24.69 -6.92
N GLU A 594 -5.00 25.46 -6.29
CA GLU A 594 -3.60 25.58 -6.68
C GLU A 594 -2.79 24.43 -6.06
N TYR A 595 -1.89 23.87 -6.84
CA TYR A 595 -1.01 22.77 -6.46
C TYR A 595 0.46 23.12 -6.71
N VAL A 596 1.37 22.38 -6.08
CA VAL A 596 2.79 22.47 -6.41
C VAL A 596 2.95 22.21 -7.91
N PRO A 597 3.59 23.12 -8.67
CA PRO A 597 3.75 22.93 -10.11
C PRO A 597 4.50 21.63 -10.42
N PHE A 598 4.06 20.90 -11.45
CA PHE A 598 4.69 19.63 -11.85
C PHE A 598 6.22 19.73 -12.01
N GLY A 599 6.74 20.86 -12.53
CA GLY A 599 8.19 21.09 -12.68
C GLY A 599 8.95 21.34 -11.37
N GLU A 600 8.22 21.50 -10.23
CA GLU A 600 8.81 21.63 -8.88
C GLU A 600 8.76 20.30 -8.10
N LEU A 601 8.06 19.29 -8.64
CA LEU A 601 8.03 17.95 -8.05
C LEU A 601 9.35 17.22 -8.33
N PRO A 602 9.81 16.32 -7.42
CA PRO A 602 11.05 15.56 -7.60
C PRO A 602 11.08 14.77 -8.91
N GLN A 603 12.09 15.01 -9.75
CA GLN A 603 12.24 14.31 -11.03
C GLN A 603 13.68 14.39 -11.53
N THR A 604 14.10 13.38 -12.30
CA THR A 604 15.40 13.37 -12.98
C THR A 604 15.34 12.57 -14.28
N VAL A 605 16.17 12.96 -15.27
CA VAL A 605 16.40 12.21 -16.51
C VAL A 605 17.90 12.07 -16.70
N ASN A 606 18.36 10.85 -16.95
CA ASN A 606 19.78 10.53 -17.13
C ASN A 606 20.67 11.10 -16.02
N PRO A 607 20.42 10.71 -14.74
CA PRO A 607 21.19 11.22 -13.61
C PRO A 607 22.67 10.92 -13.78
N ALA A 608 23.53 11.80 -13.22
CA ALA A 608 24.99 11.74 -13.45
C ALA A 608 25.65 10.45 -12.90
N ASN A 609 25.07 9.86 -11.84
CA ASN A 609 25.50 8.56 -11.30
C ASN A 609 25.09 7.37 -12.18
N GLY A 610 24.22 7.58 -13.19
CA GLY A 610 23.79 6.57 -14.15
C GLY A 610 22.69 5.63 -13.64
N TRP A 611 22.10 5.85 -12.48
CA TRP A 611 20.97 5.07 -11.97
C TRP A 611 20.08 5.89 -11.03
N VAL A 612 18.87 5.40 -10.80
CA VAL A 612 17.91 5.99 -9.85
C VAL A 612 17.09 4.88 -9.17
N VAL A 613 16.83 5.02 -7.86
CA VAL A 613 16.08 4.07 -7.03
C VAL A 613 14.96 4.79 -6.31
N ASN A 614 13.81 4.15 -6.21
CA ASN A 614 12.75 4.53 -5.29
C ASN A 614 12.04 3.27 -4.74
N ALA A 615 11.85 3.24 -3.44
CA ALA A 615 11.08 2.23 -2.72
C ALA A 615 10.13 2.91 -1.71
N ASN A 616 9.37 3.90 -2.19
CA ASN A 616 8.47 4.76 -1.42
C ASN A 616 9.17 5.66 -0.38
N ASN A 617 10.50 5.70 -0.39
CA ASN A 617 11.31 6.58 0.45
C ASN A 617 11.12 8.04 0.05
N ASP A 618 11.57 8.96 0.88
CA ASP A 618 11.55 10.40 0.62
C ASP A 618 12.26 10.74 -0.69
N PRO A 619 11.53 11.17 -1.73
CA PRO A 619 12.13 11.33 -3.05
C PRO A 619 13.09 12.51 -3.17
N ALA A 620 12.94 13.52 -2.31
CA ALA A 620 13.69 14.78 -2.34
C ALA A 620 14.54 15.01 -1.10
N GLY A 621 14.45 14.16 -0.09
CA GLY A 621 15.16 14.29 1.17
C GLY A 621 14.62 15.39 2.08
N VAL A 622 13.34 15.74 1.97
CA VAL A 622 12.70 16.80 2.78
C VAL A 622 12.56 16.45 4.26
N THR A 623 12.69 15.16 4.61
CA THR A 623 12.56 14.66 5.99
C THR A 623 13.89 14.23 6.64
N LEU A 624 15.00 14.25 5.90
CA LEU A 624 16.28 13.66 6.35
C LEU A 624 16.82 14.26 7.65
N ASP A 625 16.57 15.54 7.90
CA ASP A 625 16.98 16.25 9.11
C ASP A 625 15.90 16.27 10.21
N ASN A 626 14.82 15.51 10.02
CA ASN A 626 13.68 15.42 10.94
C ASN A 626 12.81 16.69 11.02
N ASP A 627 12.85 17.56 9.99
CA ASP A 627 12.01 18.77 9.90
C ASP A 627 11.46 18.94 8.47
N PRO A 628 10.26 18.43 8.15
CA PRO A 628 9.70 18.49 6.80
C PRO A 628 9.21 19.89 6.38
N LEU A 629 9.34 20.93 7.24
CA LEU A 629 8.87 22.29 6.97
C LEU A 629 10.01 23.33 6.88
N ASN A 630 11.27 22.93 6.90
CA ASN A 630 12.41 23.84 6.89
C ASN A 630 12.90 24.21 5.48
N GLN A 631 12.33 23.64 4.43
CA GLN A 631 12.69 23.95 3.04
C GLN A 631 11.75 24.98 2.43
N VAL A 632 12.28 25.80 1.51
CA VAL A 632 11.56 26.91 0.88
C VAL A 632 11.53 26.68 -0.64
N ARG A 633 10.35 26.83 -1.23
CA ARG A 633 10.19 26.90 -2.68
C ARG A 633 10.82 28.18 -3.21
N VAL A 634 11.51 28.08 -4.33
CA VAL A 634 12.18 29.25 -4.95
C VAL A 634 11.38 29.69 -6.18
N GLY A 635 10.83 30.89 -6.12
CA GLY A 635 10.06 31.49 -7.20
C GLY A 635 10.92 32.24 -8.22
N PRO A 636 10.27 32.94 -9.17
CA PRO A 636 10.92 33.74 -10.16
C PRO A 636 11.89 34.77 -9.51
N GLY A 637 13.09 34.88 -10.08
CA GLY A 637 14.13 35.79 -9.57
C GLY A 637 14.83 35.31 -8.30
N GLY A 638 14.66 34.05 -7.88
CA GLY A 638 15.31 33.46 -6.71
C GLY A 638 14.71 33.88 -5.37
N LEU A 639 13.50 34.45 -5.38
CA LEU A 639 12.80 34.85 -4.14
C LEU A 639 12.03 33.68 -3.51
N PRO A 640 11.90 33.67 -2.18
CA PRO A 640 11.06 32.68 -1.51
C PRO A 640 9.61 32.68 -2.03
N ASN A 641 9.04 31.50 -2.26
CA ASN A 641 7.70 31.30 -2.81
C ASN A 641 6.91 30.23 -2.04
N GLY A 642 6.90 30.32 -0.72
CA GLY A 642 6.25 29.39 0.20
C GLY A 642 7.17 28.30 0.73
N LEU A 643 6.72 27.60 1.77
CA LEU A 643 7.40 26.40 2.30
C LEU A 643 7.25 25.25 1.30
N TYR A 644 8.31 24.45 1.14
CA TYR A 644 8.30 23.26 0.29
C TYR A 644 7.90 22.04 1.10
N TYR A 645 6.62 21.77 1.15
CA TYR A 645 6.05 20.67 1.90
C TYR A 645 5.43 19.63 0.95
N LEU A 646 5.94 18.42 0.97
CA LEU A 646 5.45 17.29 0.17
C LEU A 646 4.72 16.25 1.04
N GLY A 647 5.20 16.03 2.25
CA GLY A 647 4.66 15.07 3.19
C GLY A 647 5.50 15.02 4.46
N TYR A 648 4.93 14.44 5.49
CA TYR A 648 5.55 14.32 6.82
C TYR A 648 6.16 12.94 7.05
N ALA A 649 5.62 11.88 6.43
CA ALA A 649 6.04 10.51 6.62
C ALA A 649 6.12 9.77 5.28
N PHE A 650 7.30 9.24 4.99
CA PHE A 650 7.59 8.35 3.87
C PHE A 650 7.95 6.96 4.39
N ASP A 651 8.21 5.99 3.48
CA ASP A 651 8.80 4.73 3.89
C ASP A 651 10.12 4.97 4.65
N TYR A 652 10.40 4.13 5.64
CA TYR A 652 11.56 4.31 6.51
C TYR A 652 12.91 4.02 5.84
N GLY A 653 12.93 3.66 4.55
CA GLY A 653 14.11 3.67 3.69
C GLY A 653 14.90 2.37 3.65
N THR A 654 14.57 1.33 4.42
CA THR A 654 15.37 0.08 4.44
C THR A 654 15.44 -0.59 3.07
N ARG A 655 14.31 -0.62 2.32
CA ARG A 655 14.26 -1.16 0.96
C ARG A 655 15.09 -0.34 -0.03
N ALA A 656 14.90 0.97 -0.04
CA ALA A 656 15.68 1.87 -0.90
C ALA A 656 17.18 1.82 -0.58
N GLY A 657 17.54 1.80 0.70
CA GLY A 657 18.92 1.64 1.15
C GLY A 657 19.52 0.31 0.68
N ARG A 658 18.81 -0.81 0.83
CA ARG A 658 19.31 -2.12 0.39
C ARG A 658 19.43 -2.24 -1.13
N ILE A 659 18.46 -1.73 -1.91
CA ILE A 659 18.56 -1.69 -3.38
C ILE A 659 19.79 -0.86 -3.80
N THR A 660 20.00 0.29 -3.16
CA THR A 660 21.18 1.14 -3.41
C THR A 660 22.49 0.40 -3.13
N GLN A 661 22.60 -0.26 -1.95
CA GLN A 661 23.77 -1.08 -1.62
C GLN A 661 23.97 -2.21 -2.65
N ALA A 662 22.91 -2.93 -2.99
CA ALA A 662 22.97 -4.04 -3.94
C ALA A 662 23.41 -3.60 -5.35
N LEU A 663 22.98 -2.42 -5.78
CA LEU A 663 23.45 -1.81 -7.04
C LEU A 663 24.91 -1.39 -6.95
N ASP A 664 25.32 -0.72 -5.87
CA ASP A 664 26.72 -0.28 -5.66
C ASP A 664 27.67 -1.48 -5.60
N GLU A 665 27.29 -2.57 -4.93
CA GLU A 665 28.05 -3.81 -4.85
C GLU A 665 28.28 -4.41 -6.25
N ARG A 666 27.21 -4.53 -7.07
CA ARG A 666 27.29 -5.09 -8.42
C ARG A 666 28.04 -4.18 -9.39
N LEU A 667 27.76 -2.89 -9.36
CA LEU A 667 28.45 -1.90 -10.20
C LEU A 667 29.93 -1.76 -9.83
N GLY A 668 30.29 -1.94 -8.55
CA GLY A 668 31.67 -2.02 -8.10
C GLY A 668 32.39 -3.28 -8.61
N ALA A 669 31.68 -4.38 -8.81
CA ALA A 669 32.21 -5.61 -9.39
C ALA A 669 32.24 -5.60 -10.93
N GLY A 670 31.38 -4.82 -11.59
CA GLY A 670 31.32 -4.76 -13.04
C GLY A 670 30.07 -4.05 -13.58
N ARG A 671 29.65 -4.48 -14.76
CA ARG A 671 28.40 -4.03 -15.38
C ARG A 671 27.27 -5.00 -15.06
N VAL A 672 26.07 -4.49 -14.88
CA VAL A 672 24.88 -5.26 -14.53
C VAL A 672 24.07 -5.69 -15.75
N ASP A 673 23.25 -6.73 -15.58
CA ASP A 673 22.32 -7.21 -16.60
C ASP A 673 20.89 -7.43 -16.02
N ALA A 674 20.01 -8.07 -16.78
CA ALA A 674 18.63 -8.30 -16.35
C ALA A 674 18.54 -9.30 -15.17
N GLU A 675 19.46 -10.27 -15.12
CA GLU A 675 19.49 -11.24 -14.01
C GLU A 675 19.90 -10.58 -12.69
N ASP A 676 20.82 -9.59 -12.74
CA ASP A 676 21.14 -8.77 -11.58
C ASP A 676 19.91 -8.00 -11.07
N MET A 677 19.07 -7.47 -11.98
CA MET A 677 17.83 -6.79 -11.60
C MET A 677 16.86 -7.74 -10.90
N LYS A 678 16.67 -8.95 -11.44
CA LYS A 678 15.81 -9.99 -10.84
C LYS A 678 16.36 -10.44 -9.46
N ALA A 679 17.66 -10.63 -9.35
CA ALA A 679 18.30 -10.97 -8.08
C ALA A 679 18.17 -9.88 -7.02
N ILE A 680 18.12 -8.60 -7.41
CA ILE A 680 17.82 -7.50 -6.48
C ILE A 680 16.33 -7.52 -6.08
N GLN A 681 15.40 -7.84 -6.99
CA GLN A 681 13.97 -8.00 -6.64
C GLN A 681 13.73 -9.13 -5.63
N ALA A 682 14.54 -10.19 -5.69
CA ALA A 682 14.49 -11.34 -4.78
C ALA A 682 15.39 -11.18 -3.53
N ASP A 683 15.94 -9.98 -3.27
CA ASP A 683 16.85 -9.78 -2.14
C ASP A 683 16.09 -9.80 -0.80
N VAL A 684 16.46 -10.75 0.05
CA VAL A 684 15.84 -10.99 1.37
C VAL A 684 16.76 -10.59 2.54
N LYS A 685 17.69 -9.69 2.29
CA LYS A 685 18.63 -9.20 3.33
C LYS A 685 17.95 -8.12 4.19
N LEU A 686 18.03 -8.29 5.51
CA LEU A 686 17.51 -7.35 6.51
C LEU A 686 18.49 -6.20 6.75
N LEU A 687 18.24 -5.02 6.20
CA LEU A 687 19.09 -3.83 6.43
C LEU A 687 19.04 -3.35 7.89
N ASP A 688 17.91 -3.52 8.57
CA ASP A 688 17.81 -3.19 9.98
C ASP A 688 18.67 -4.12 10.85
N ALA A 689 18.83 -5.39 10.46
CA ALA A 689 19.71 -6.33 11.14
C ALA A 689 21.19 -5.97 10.98
N GLU A 690 21.59 -5.56 9.78
CA GLU A 690 22.97 -5.10 9.52
C GLU A 690 23.36 -3.92 10.42
N VAL A 691 22.38 -3.03 10.72
CA VAL A 691 22.60 -1.87 11.60
C VAL A 691 22.49 -2.21 13.10
N LEU A 692 21.53 -3.07 13.47
CA LEU A 692 21.18 -3.27 14.88
C LEU A 692 21.86 -4.49 15.53
N ALA A 693 22.15 -5.58 14.78
CA ALA A 693 22.80 -6.75 15.34
C ALA A 693 24.20 -6.49 15.93
N PRO A 694 25.03 -5.56 15.41
CA PRO A 694 26.29 -5.19 16.04
C PRO A 694 26.20 -4.74 17.49
N TYR A 695 25.07 -4.16 17.92
CA TYR A 695 24.84 -3.79 19.32
C TYR A 695 24.77 -5.03 20.23
N ILE A 696 24.28 -6.18 19.73
CA ILE A 696 24.25 -7.44 20.47
C ILE A 696 25.68 -7.92 20.74
N GLN A 697 26.52 -7.89 19.73
CA GLN A 697 27.93 -8.29 19.81
C GLN A 697 28.72 -7.39 20.76
N GLN A 698 28.50 -6.05 20.62
CA GLN A 698 29.09 -5.05 21.49
C GLN A 698 28.68 -5.25 22.96
N ALA A 699 27.37 -5.39 23.21
CA ALA A 699 26.85 -5.59 24.56
C ALA A 699 27.37 -6.87 25.20
N PHE A 700 27.48 -7.97 24.45
CA PHE A 700 28.04 -9.22 24.95
C PHE A 700 29.55 -9.10 25.26
N GLY A 701 30.32 -8.49 24.36
CA GLY A 701 31.75 -8.20 24.58
C GLY A 701 31.98 -7.36 25.83
N ASN A 702 31.16 -6.35 26.07
CA ASN A 702 31.20 -5.54 27.28
C ASN A 702 30.82 -6.35 28.52
N ALA A 703 29.78 -7.18 28.45
CA ALA A 703 29.25 -7.95 29.58
C ALA A 703 30.23 -9.00 30.16
N VAL A 704 31.16 -9.51 29.33
CA VAL A 704 32.18 -10.46 29.75
C VAL A 704 33.47 -9.77 30.26
N THR A 705 33.49 -8.42 30.26
CA THR A 705 34.66 -7.65 30.71
C THR A 705 34.65 -7.48 32.23
N ALA A 706 35.82 -7.46 32.85
CA ALA A 706 35.93 -7.26 34.31
C ALA A 706 35.44 -5.85 34.72
N GLY A 707 34.64 -5.76 35.81
CA GLY A 707 34.20 -4.51 36.40
C GLY A 707 32.81 -4.06 36.00
N VAL A 708 32.10 -4.79 35.15
CA VAL A 708 30.69 -4.55 34.83
C VAL A 708 29.75 -4.94 35.97
N SER A 709 28.51 -4.45 35.97
CA SER A 709 27.51 -4.82 36.96
C SER A 709 27.25 -6.33 36.99
N ALA A 710 26.97 -6.85 38.20
CA ALA A 710 26.64 -8.27 38.37
C ALA A 710 25.42 -8.69 37.52
N ALA A 711 24.45 -7.76 37.29
CA ALA A 711 23.29 -8.02 36.50
C ALA A 711 23.62 -8.22 35.01
N LEU A 712 24.50 -7.40 34.44
CA LEU A 712 24.95 -7.52 33.06
C LEU A 712 25.79 -8.77 32.84
N ALA A 713 26.73 -9.04 33.76
CA ALA A 713 27.54 -10.27 33.73
C ALA A 713 26.69 -11.55 33.83
N ALA A 714 25.65 -11.55 34.68
CA ALA A 714 24.71 -12.67 34.78
C ALA A 714 23.95 -12.97 33.51
N LEU A 715 23.57 -11.94 32.72
CA LEU A 715 22.95 -12.13 31.42
C LEU A 715 23.88 -12.83 30.42
N ALA A 716 25.16 -12.42 30.37
CA ALA A 716 26.15 -13.07 29.50
C ALA A 716 26.36 -14.56 29.83
N GLY A 717 26.18 -14.93 31.10
CA GLY A 717 26.22 -16.33 31.56
C GLY A 717 24.93 -17.14 31.35
N SER A 718 23.89 -16.56 30.73
CA SER A 718 22.61 -17.26 30.51
C SER A 718 22.77 -18.41 29.51
N PRO A 719 22.09 -19.54 29.70
CA PRO A 719 22.15 -20.68 28.77
C PRO A 719 21.74 -20.27 27.35
N GLY A 720 22.49 -20.72 26.32
CA GLY A 720 22.22 -20.48 24.91
C GLY A 720 22.52 -19.05 24.42
N LEU A 721 22.78 -18.06 25.32
CA LEU A 721 22.98 -16.68 24.91
C LEU A 721 24.28 -16.52 24.10
N ALA A 722 25.39 -17.08 24.56
CA ALA A 722 26.67 -17.01 23.85
C ALA A 722 26.59 -17.68 22.46
N GLU A 723 25.86 -18.77 22.35
CA GLU A 723 25.60 -19.47 21.10
C GLU A 723 24.81 -18.54 20.13
N ALA A 724 23.71 -17.94 20.60
CA ALA A 724 22.93 -17.02 19.81
C ALA A 724 23.77 -15.82 19.32
N VAL A 725 24.61 -15.25 20.18
CA VAL A 725 25.55 -14.17 19.79
C VAL A 725 26.51 -14.65 18.71
N GLY A 726 27.05 -15.88 18.84
CA GLY A 726 27.94 -16.47 17.83
C GLY A 726 27.24 -16.63 16.46
N ARG A 727 26.01 -17.15 16.46
CA ARG A 727 25.20 -17.31 15.24
C ARG A 727 24.92 -15.95 14.57
N LEU A 728 24.50 -14.95 15.35
CA LEU A 728 24.25 -13.59 14.84
C LEU A 728 25.53 -12.88 14.36
N ALA A 729 26.70 -13.24 14.89
CA ALA A 729 27.99 -12.68 14.46
C ALA A 729 28.48 -13.24 13.12
N SER A 730 28.09 -14.47 12.77
CA SER A 730 28.44 -15.13 11.50
C SER A 730 27.35 -14.99 10.40
N TRP A 731 26.22 -14.38 10.74
CA TRP A 731 25.07 -14.25 9.86
C TRP A 731 25.29 -13.19 8.78
N ASP A 732 24.87 -13.47 7.56
CA ASP A 732 24.92 -12.58 6.40
C ASP A 732 23.70 -11.64 6.27
N PHE A 733 22.80 -11.70 7.27
CA PHE A 733 21.54 -10.97 7.37
C PHE A 733 20.46 -11.38 6.37
N THR A 734 20.62 -12.48 5.64
CA THR A 734 19.57 -13.05 4.79
C THR A 734 18.56 -13.87 5.60
N THR A 735 17.36 -14.06 5.05
CA THR A 735 16.25 -14.71 5.75
C THR A 735 15.66 -15.90 4.98
N PRO A 736 16.47 -16.89 4.59
CA PRO A 736 15.98 -18.10 3.93
C PRO A 736 15.07 -18.90 4.85
N THR A 737 14.17 -19.69 4.25
CA THR A 737 13.25 -20.56 5.03
C THR A 737 13.98 -21.62 5.84
N GLY A 738 15.11 -22.10 5.35
CA GLY A 738 15.88 -23.22 5.90
C GLY A 738 15.13 -24.56 5.86
N ALA A 739 14.15 -24.72 4.97
CA ALA A 739 13.29 -25.88 4.89
C ALA A 739 13.14 -26.39 3.46
N VAL A 740 13.22 -27.71 3.24
CA VAL A 740 13.05 -28.35 1.92
C VAL A 740 11.67 -28.06 1.30
N THR A 741 10.66 -27.77 2.11
CA THR A 741 9.30 -27.43 1.67
C THR A 741 9.08 -25.92 1.52
N GLY A 742 10.10 -25.11 1.77
CA GLY A 742 10.09 -23.67 1.63
C GLY A 742 10.33 -23.23 0.17
N TYR A 743 10.12 -21.94 -0.05
CA TYR A 743 10.45 -21.24 -1.27
C TYR A 743 11.44 -20.14 -0.91
N ASP A 744 12.56 -20.13 -1.58
CA ASP A 744 13.72 -19.31 -1.24
C ASP A 744 14.27 -18.55 -2.46
N ALA A 745 14.95 -17.44 -2.25
CA ALA A 745 15.58 -16.64 -3.30
C ALA A 745 16.62 -17.42 -4.13
N SER A 746 17.14 -18.51 -3.58
CA SER A 746 18.06 -19.43 -4.27
C SER A 746 17.37 -20.41 -5.22
N ASP A 747 16.04 -20.53 -5.18
CA ASP A 747 15.27 -21.40 -6.05
C ASP A 747 15.31 -20.89 -7.49
N VAL A 748 15.29 -21.83 -8.45
CA VAL A 748 15.41 -21.48 -9.88
C VAL A 748 14.53 -22.38 -10.75
N ASP A 749 14.07 -21.84 -11.89
CA ASP A 749 13.33 -22.54 -12.92
C ASP A 749 12.04 -23.24 -12.40
N GLY A 750 11.40 -22.68 -11.38
CA GLY A 750 10.19 -23.25 -10.77
C GLY A 750 10.46 -24.44 -9.85
N GLU A 751 11.72 -24.78 -9.54
CA GLU A 751 12.14 -25.90 -8.69
C GLU A 751 12.70 -25.38 -7.35
N ARG A 752 12.20 -25.98 -6.25
CA ARG A 752 12.74 -25.75 -4.91
C ARG A 752 14.04 -26.51 -4.72
N LEU A 753 15.08 -25.80 -4.30
CA LEU A 753 16.36 -26.39 -3.97
C LEU A 753 16.40 -26.91 -2.51
N VAL A 754 17.23 -27.91 -2.24
CA VAL A 754 17.49 -28.34 -0.86
C VAL A 754 18.36 -27.28 -0.20
N PRO A 755 17.94 -26.68 0.94
CA PRO A 755 18.71 -25.63 1.58
C PRO A 755 20.11 -26.11 1.97
N THR A 756 21.09 -25.27 1.70
CA THR A 756 22.48 -25.46 2.14
C THR A 756 22.62 -25.29 3.65
N GLN A 757 23.72 -25.74 4.23
CA GLN A 757 23.98 -25.52 5.66
C GLN A 757 24.06 -24.01 5.99
N ALA A 758 24.60 -23.19 5.10
CA ALA A 758 24.64 -21.73 5.28
C ALA A 758 23.25 -21.13 5.34
N GLU A 759 22.32 -21.55 4.47
CA GLU A 759 20.92 -21.11 4.50
C GLU A 759 20.20 -21.60 5.77
N ILE A 760 20.49 -22.81 6.24
CA ILE A 760 19.97 -23.30 7.51
C ILE A 760 20.47 -22.44 8.68
N ASP A 761 21.76 -22.12 8.71
CA ASP A 761 22.35 -21.28 9.75
C ASP A 761 21.81 -19.85 9.71
N SER A 762 21.61 -19.26 8.51
CA SER A 762 20.97 -17.96 8.32
C SER A 762 19.50 -17.98 8.74
N SER A 763 18.77 -19.06 8.46
CA SER A 763 17.38 -19.27 8.90
C SER A 763 17.24 -19.26 10.42
N ILE A 764 18.18 -19.90 11.13
CA ILE A 764 18.23 -19.90 12.60
C ILE A 764 18.49 -18.49 13.12
N ALA A 765 19.50 -17.81 12.55
CA ALA A 765 19.87 -16.45 12.94
C ALA A 765 18.72 -15.45 12.68
N ALA A 766 18.07 -15.53 11.53
CA ALA A 766 16.91 -14.73 11.15
C ALA A 766 15.74 -14.91 12.15
N THR A 767 15.48 -16.16 12.57
CA THR A 767 14.46 -16.48 13.58
C THR A 767 14.78 -15.79 14.91
N ILE A 768 16.00 -15.95 15.41
CA ILE A 768 16.45 -15.37 16.69
C ILE A 768 16.40 -13.83 16.63
N TYR A 769 16.96 -13.23 15.55
CA TYR A 769 16.98 -11.78 15.37
C TYR A 769 15.58 -11.18 15.27
N SER A 770 14.68 -11.77 14.49
CA SER A 770 13.34 -11.22 14.29
C SER A 770 12.53 -11.20 15.60
N VAL A 771 12.69 -12.21 16.47
CA VAL A 771 12.09 -12.19 17.80
C VAL A 771 12.83 -11.22 18.72
N TRP A 772 14.17 -11.14 18.65
CA TRP A 772 14.95 -10.14 19.38
C TRP A 772 14.54 -8.70 19.03
N ARG A 773 14.31 -8.38 17.75
CA ARG A 773 13.84 -7.07 17.32
C ARG A 773 12.55 -6.68 18.05
N ALA A 774 11.59 -7.57 18.13
CA ALA A 774 10.35 -7.34 18.88
C ALA A 774 10.62 -7.09 20.38
N LYS A 775 11.55 -7.86 20.98
CA LYS A 775 11.89 -7.72 22.40
C LYS A 775 12.68 -6.45 22.71
N VAL A 776 13.60 -6.02 21.81
CA VAL A 776 14.36 -4.78 22.05
C VAL A 776 13.48 -3.55 21.88
N ILE A 777 12.51 -3.56 20.96
CA ILE A 777 11.46 -2.53 20.87
C ILE A 777 10.64 -2.52 22.17
N GLY A 778 10.18 -3.68 22.64
CA GLY A 778 9.41 -3.82 23.87
C GLY A 778 10.17 -3.32 25.10
N ASN A 779 11.38 -3.79 25.32
CA ASN A 779 12.20 -3.42 26.48
C ASN A 779 12.78 -2.00 26.36
N GLY A 780 13.22 -1.58 25.19
CA GLY A 780 13.92 -0.32 24.98
C GLY A 780 13.01 0.88 24.72
N LEU A 781 11.80 0.66 24.25
CA LEU A 781 10.87 1.74 23.91
C LEU A 781 9.55 1.60 24.68
N ASP A 782 8.84 0.49 24.48
CA ASP A 782 7.47 0.31 24.95
C ASP A 782 7.37 0.30 26.49
N THR A 783 8.34 -0.26 27.18
CA THR A 783 8.37 -0.29 28.66
C THR A 783 8.27 1.13 29.28
N THR A 784 9.01 2.08 28.74
CA THR A 784 9.00 3.48 29.22
C THR A 784 7.72 4.19 28.78
N LEU A 785 7.25 3.97 27.55
CA LEU A 785 6.00 4.56 27.06
C LEU A 785 4.80 4.09 27.89
N ASP A 786 4.66 2.78 28.12
CA ASP A 786 3.57 2.20 28.90
C ASP A 786 3.61 2.66 30.37
N GLY A 787 4.78 2.66 30.97
CA GLY A 787 4.98 3.16 32.34
C GLY A 787 4.58 4.62 32.52
N SER A 788 4.61 5.39 31.43
CA SER A 788 4.22 6.80 31.39
C SER A 788 2.80 7.00 30.84
N GLY A 789 2.11 5.97 30.38
CA GLY A 789 0.78 6.07 29.75
C GLY A 789 0.82 6.75 28.37
N LEU A 790 1.96 6.67 27.66
CA LEU A 790 2.18 7.28 26.35
C LEU A 790 1.85 6.28 25.22
N PRO A 791 1.20 6.71 24.11
CA PRO A 791 0.98 5.88 22.95
C PRO A 791 2.26 5.36 22.33
N ARG A 792 2.22 4.08 21.91
CA ARG A 792 3.32 3.44 21.19
C ARG A 792 3.27 3.81 19.71
N PRO A 793 4.42 3.95 19.05
CA PRO A 793 4.50 4.13 17.59
C PRO A 793 4.23 2.83 16.86
N GLY A 794 3.94 2.93 15.57
CA GLY A 794 3.83 1.80 14.67
C GLY A 794 5.16 1.10 14.39
N SER A 795 5.13 0.08 13.51
CA SER A 795 6.31 -0.76 13.23
C SER A 795 7.49 0.03 12.67
N GLY A 796 7.26 0.84 11.63
CA GLY A 796 8.30 1.64 10.99
C GLY A 796 8.89 2.69 11.93
N GLU A 797 8.02 3.44 12.62
CA GLU A 797 8.43 4.43 13.62
C GLU A 797 9.18 3.79 14.79
N ALA A 798 8.75 2.61 15.25
CA ALA A 798 9.42 1.91 16.35
C ALA A 798 10.85 1.50 16.00
N VAL A 799 11.08 1.05 14.76
CA VAL A 799 12.44 0.70 14.31
C VAL A 799 13.32 1.94 14.17
N LYS A 800 12.78 3.06 13.67
CA LYS A 800 13.47 4.36 13.66
C LYS A 800 13.81 4.83 15.08
N ALA A 801 12.84 4.76 15.99
CA ALA A 801 13.00 5.18 17.38
C ALA A 801 14.03 4.34 18.13
N ILE A 802 13.97 3.00 18.02
CA ILE A 802 14.93 2.13 18.71
C ILE A 802 16.36 2.32 18.20
N ARG A 803 16.57 2.51 16.90
CA ARG A 803 17.88 2.90 16.35
C ARG A 803 18.37 4.19 16.98
N HIS A 804 17.56 5.24 16.96
CA HIS A 804 17.87 6.53 17.54
C HIS A 804 18.25 6.43 19.03
N LEU A 805 17.50 5.63 19.80
CA LEU A 805 17.78 5.45 21.22
C LEU A 805 19.04 4.60 21.48
N LEU A 806 19.31 3.56 20.70
CA LEU A 806 20.53 2.77 20.82
C LEU A 806 21.78 3.61 20.52
N GLU A 807 21.75 4.47 19.50
CA GLU A 807 22.83 5.40 19.14
C GLU A 807 23.10 6.45 20.24
N ARG A 808 22.15 6.66 21.18
CA ARG A 808 22.19 7.65 22.25
C ARG A 808 22.20 7.03 23.65
N ASP A 809 22.54 5.76 23.77
CA ASP A 809 22.56 5.03 25.04
C ASP A 809 21.25 5.10 25.84
N GLY A 810 20.10 5.22 25.13
CA GLY A 810 18.76 5.27 25.68
C GLY A 810 18.29 6.66 26.14
N ILE A 811 19.09 7.69 25.98
CA ILE A 811 18.72 9.06 26.39
C ILE A 811 18.21 9.82 25.16
N GLY A 812 16.90 10.09 25.12
CA GLY A 812 16.27 10.84 24.05
C GLY A 812 16.71 12.32 23.98
N VAL A 813 16.44 12.99 22.88
CA VAL A 813 16.62 14.46 22.77
C VAL A 813 15.67 15.22 23.73
N SER A 814 14.55 14.58 24.10
CA SER A 814 13.64 15.02 25.15
C SER A 814 14.22 14.96 26.56
N THR A 815 15.41 14.41 26.73
CA THR A 815 16.04 14.07 28.02
C THR A 815 15.37 12.92 28.80
N ILE A 816 14.36 12.26 28.23
CA ILE A 816 13.79 11.04 28.79
C ILE A 816 14.85 9.93 28.69
N ASP A 817 15.10 9.26 29.79
CA ASP A 817 15.95 8.05 29.85
C ASP A 817 15.07 6.82 29.64
N PHE A 818 14.97 6.37 28.39
CA PHE A 818 14.17 5.20 28.00
C PHE A 818 14.71 3.89 28.61
N PHE A 819 16.01 3.84 28.93
CA PHE A 819 16.64 2.67 29.52
C PHE A 819 16.85 2.83 31.04
N GLY A 820 16.32 3.89 31.65
CA GLY A 820 16.53 4.21 33.07
C GLY A 820 16.02 3.17 34.07
N TRP A 821 15.10 2.29 33.63
CA TRP A 821 14.62 1.16 34.41
C TRP A 821 15.66 0.00 34.52
N ALA A 822 16.61 -0.07 33.59
CA ALA A 822 17.60 -1.14 33.52
C ALA A 822 18.73 -0.92 34.54
N PRO A 823 19.25 -1.99 35.18
CA PRO A 823 20.43 -1.90 36.06
C PRO A 823 21.66 -1.55 35.24
N GLY A 824 22.51 -0.67 35.78
CA GLY A 824 23.79 -0.27 35.18
C GLY A 824 24.34 0.98 35.82
N SER A 825 25.67 1.14 35.85
CA SER A 825 26.41 2.25 36.44
C SER A 825 26.53 3.46 35.48
N SER A 826 26.27 3.23 34.17
CA SER A 826 26.29 4.24 33.11
C SER A 826 25.13 4.03 32.13
N ALA A 827 24.84 5.03 31.29
CA ALA A 827 23.84 4.91 30.23
C ALA A 827 24.21 3.78 29.24
N ALA A 828 25.47 3.70 28.82
CA ALA A 828 25.96 2.64 27.95
C ALA A 828 25.78 1.23 28.57
N GLU A 829 26.01 1.08 29.86
CA GLU A 829 25.82 -0.22 30.55
C GLU A 829 24.32 -0.57 30.63
N ARG A 830 23.44 0.39 30.85
CA ARG A 830 21.98 0.17 30.79
C ARG A 830 21.53 -0.22 29.37
N ARG A 831 22.07 0.43 28.32
CA ARG A 831 21.84 0.04 26.91
C ARG A 831 22.23 -1.43 26.68
N ASP A 832 23.45 -1.79 27.09
CA ASP A 832 23.97 -3.15 26.91
C ASP A 832 23.12 -4.19 27.68
N PHE A 833 22.61 -3.81 28.87
CA PHE A 833 21.67 -4.64 29.61
C PHE A 833 20.35 -4.83 28.86
N VAL A 834 19.74 -3.75 28.31
CA VAL A 834 18.49 -3.82 27.53
C VAL A 834 18.67 -4.72 26.30
N VAL A 835 19.79 -4.59 25.60
CA VAL A 835 20.10 -5.37 24.40
C VAL A 835 20.21 -6.87 24.72
N LEU A 836 21.00 -7.24 25.72
CA LEU A 836 21.20 -8.66 26.10
C LEU A 836 19.96 -9.26 26.79
N LYS A 837 19.27 -8.48 27.63
CA LYS A 837 18.00 -8.92 28.21
C LYS A 837 16.99 -9.25 27.09
N SER A 838 16.95 -8.42 26.06
CA SER A 838 16.06 -8.65 24.91
C SER A 838 16.42 -9.93 24.15
N LEU A 839 17.71 -10.28 24.06
CA LEU A 839 18.14 -11.55 23.47
C LEU A 839 17.74 -12.73 24.35
N ARG A 840 17.92 -12.63 25.68
CA ARG A 840 17.45 -13.64 26.61
C ARG A 840 15.94 -13.83 26.53
N ASP A 841 15.17 -12.73 26.54
CA ASP A 841 13.70 -12.76 26.41
C ASP A 841 13.24 -13.36 25.07
N ALA A 842 14.03 -13.19 24.00
CA ALA A 842 13.74 -13.81 22.69
C ALA A 842 13.93 -15.33 22.73
N LEU A 843 15.03 -15.79 23.29
CA LEU A 843 15.28 -17.24 23.44
C LEU A 843 14.25 -17.92 24.36
N ASP A 844 13.89 -17.26 25.47
CA ASP A 844 12.84 -17.75 26.37
C ASP A 844 11.46 -17.79 25.67
N ALA A 845 11.16 -16.82 24.82
CA ALA A 845 9.91 -16.82 24.07
C ALA A 845 9.86 -17.93 23.01
N LEU A 846 10.98 -18.13 22.28
CA LEU A 846 11.09 -19.20 21.27
C LEU A 846 10.89 -20.59 21.86
N ALA A 847 11.36 -20.82 23.10
CA ALA A 847 11.14 -22.05 23.85
C ALA A 847 9.82 -22.09 24.63
N GLY A 848 8.99 -21.04 24.54
CA GLY A 848 7.73 -20.88 25.30
C GLY A 848 6.46 -21.15 24.50
N ASP A 849 5.31 -20.99 25.17
CA ASP A 849 3.95 -21.24 24.63
C ASP A 849 3.65 -20.48 23.33
N ALA A 850 4.21 -19.26 23.18
CA ALA A 850 3.96 -18.41 22.01
C ALA A 850 4.49 -19.00 20.69
N PHE A 851 5.53 -19.86 20.78
CA PHE A 851 6.15 -20.51 19.64
C PHE A 851 6.08 -22.05 19.67
N ALA A 852 5.40 -22.62 20.67
CA ALA A 852 5.25 -24.07 20.81
C ALA A 852 4.70 -24.78 19.55
N PRO A 853 3.71 -24.22 18.78
CA PRO A 853 3.26 -24.84 17.54
C PRO A 853 4.36 -24.99 16.48
N ALA A 854 5.35 -24.07 16.45
CA ALA A 854 6.45 -24.11 15.51
C ALA A 854 7.66 -24.95 16.01
N PHE A 855 7.99 -24.86 17.30
CA PHE A 855 9.24 -25.39 17.84
C PHE A 855 9.08 -26.39 19.00
N ALA A 856 7.86 -26.77 19.40
CA ALA A 856 7.58 -27.78 20.39
C ALA A 856 8.33 -27.59 21.73
N TYR A 857 8.47 -26.32 22.18
CA TYR A 857 9.22 -25.92 23.39
C TYR A 857 10.74 -26.21 23.34
N SER A 858 11.32 -26.35 22.15
CA SER A 858 12.75 -26.62 22.04
C SER A 858 13.61 -25.46 22.53
N THR A 859 14.63 -25.78 23.30
CA THR A 859 15.70 -24.86 23.67
C THR A 859 16.94 -25.03 22.80
N ASP A 860 16.95 -26.04 21.92
CA ASP A 860 17.98 -26.27 20.93
C ASP A 860 17.80 -25.30 19.76
N GLN A 861 18.76 -24.43 19.53
CA GLN A 861 18.68 -23.43 18.45
C GLN A 861 18.71 -24.07 17.06
N ASP A 862 19.24 -25.29 16.94
CA ASP A 862 19.25 -26.04 15.67
C ASP A 862 17.85 -26.49 15.21
N ASP A 863 16.85 -26.43 16.08
CA ASP A 863 15.43 -26.70 15.72
C ASP A 863 14.72 -25.51 15.10
N TYR A 864 15.28 -24.30 15.21
CA TYR A 864 14.64 -23.09 14.72
C TYR A 864 14.76 -23.01 13.20
N ARG A 865 13.66 -22.68 12.53
CA ARG A 865 13.58 -22.48 11.08
C ARG A 865 12.68 -21.29 10.80
N TRP A 866 13.20 -20.33 10.04
CA TRP A 866 12.46 -19.14 9.66
C TRP A 866 11.15 -19.48 8.91
N GLY A 867 11.19 -20.44 7.99
CA GLY A 867 10.03 -20.89 7.24
C GLY A 867 8.89 -21.46 8.09
N LYS A 868 9.12 -21.88 9.35
CA LYS A 868 8.05 -22.26 10.27
C LYS A 868 7.26 -21.06 10.80
N LEU A 869 7.83 -19.86 10.76
CA LEU A 869 7.22 -18.61 11.19
C LEU A 869 6.72 -17.80 9.98
N HIS A 870 7.57 -17.60 8.99
CA HIS A 870 7.32 -16.74 7.84
C HIS A 870 6.59 -17.52 6.73
N ARG A 871 5.27 -17.30 6.64
CA ARG A 871 4.38 -18.08 5.80
C ARG A 871 3.29 -17.22 5.20
N ILE A 872 2.78 -17.61 4.02
CA ILE A 872 1.68 -16.92 3.33
C ILE A 872 0.52 -17.86 3.02
N THR A 873 -0.69 -17.30 3.06
CA THR A 873 -1.87 -17.84 2.39
C THR A 873 -2.34 -16.80 1.38
N PHE A 874 -2.50 -17.19 0.12
CA PHE A 874 -3.10 -16.35 -0.92
C PHE A 874 -4.61 -16.44 -0.77
N ASP A 875 -5.21 -15.44 -0.14
CA ASP A 875 -6.61 -15.47 0.22
C ASP A 875 -7.51 -15.02 -0.94
N ALA A 876 -8.54 -15.81 -1.24
CA ALA A 876 -9.63 -15.40 -2.13
C ALA A 876 -10.73 -14.67 -1.35
N VAL A 877 -11.52 -13.85 -2.03
CA VAL A 877 -12.60 -13.04 -1.43
C VAL A 877 -13.58 -13.90 -0.63
N LEU A 878 -13.95 -15.06 -1.12
CA LEU A 878 -14.85 -16.00 -0.43
C LEU A 878 -14.11 -16.98 0.49
N GLY A 879 -12.77 -16.92 0.54
CA GLY A 879 -11.95 -17.80 1.37
C GLY A 879 -12.06 -19.30 1.01
N GLY A 880 -11.75 -20.17 1.97
CA GLY A 880 -11.96 -21.61 1.88
C GLY A 880 -11.38 -22.25 0.61
N PRO A 881 -12.20 -22.93 -0.22
CA PRO A 881 -11.74 -23.67 -1.37
C PRO A 881 -11.16 -22.82 -2.50
N PHE A 882 -11.29 -21.50 -2.43
CA PHE A 882 -10.75 -20.57 -3.41
C PHE A 882 -9.35 -20.04 -3.04
N SER A 883 -8.91 -20.23 -1.78
CA SER A 883 -7.60 -19.77 -1.30
C SER A 883 -6.49 -20.82 -1.55
N ILE A 884 -5.24 -20.40 -1.61
CA ILE A 884 -4.06 -21.26 -1.69
C ILE A 884 -3.19 -21.08 -0.43
N PRO A 885 -2.84 -22.14 0.30
CA PRO A 885 -3.10 -23.58 0.07
C PRO A 885 -4.58 -23.93 0.17
N GLY A 886 -4.98 -24.97 -0.59
CA GLY A 886 -6.30 -25.56 -0.53
C GLY A 886 -7.05 -25.63 -1.86
N ALA A 887 -7.08 -24.53 -2.63
CA ALA A 887 -7.83 -24.44 -3.89
C ALA A 887 -7.19 -25.20 -5.06
N THR A 888 -5.88 -25.40 -5.05
CA THR A 888 -5.13 -25.90 -6.21
C THR A 888 -4.18 -27.02 -5.79
N PRO A 889 -4.24 -28.21 -6.43
CA PRO A 889 -3.27 -29.28 -6.18
C PRO A 889 -1.82 -28.82 -6.41
N GLY A 890 -0.91 -29.30 -5.55
CA GLY A 890 0.52 -28.96 -5.65
C GLY A 890 0.97 -27.81 -4.74
N PHE A 891 0.02 -27.08 -4.15
CA PHE A 891 0.29 -26.04 -3.14
C PHE A 891 -0.31 -26.47 -1.80
N ASP A 892 0.28 -27.44 -1.15
CA ASP A 892 -0.09 -27.86 0.21
C ASP A 892 0.66 -27.02 1.25
N PRO A 893 0.13 -26.89 2.50
CA PRO A 893 0.86 -26.23 3.58
C PRO A 893 2.27 -26.82 3.77
N SER A 894 3.29 -25.97 3.89
CA SER A 894 4.69 -26.41 3.94
C SER A 894 5.02 -27.27 5.17
N PHE A 895 4.25 -27.11 6.26
CA PHE A 895 4.47 -27.88 7.49
C PHE A 895 3.15 -28.45 8.02
N PRO A 896 3.14 -29.70 8.51
CA PRO A 896 1.98 -30.26 9.17
C PRO A 896 1.56 -29.42 10.39
N GLY A 897 0.30 -29.05 10.46
CA GLY A 897 -0.26 -28.26 11.58
C GLY A 897 0.01 -26.76 11.54
N LEU A 898 0.80 -26.27 10.57
CA LEU A 898 1.00 -24.84 10.31
C LEU A 898 0.37 -24.44 8.98
N SER A 899 -0.50 -23.44 9.00
CA SER A 899 -1.18 -22.96 7.79
C SER A 899 -0.23 -22.13 6.90
N GLY A 900 -0.43 -22.20 5.58
CA GLY A 900 0.31 -21.40 4.60
C GLY A 900 1.54 -22.08 4.00
N LEU A 901 2.08 -21.44 2.99
CA LEU A 901 3.34 -21.79 2.33
C LEU A 901 4.49 -21.06 3.03
N ALA A 902 5.58 -21.77 3.32
CA ALA A 902 6.80 -21.15 3.80
C ALA A 902 7.49 -20.42 2.65
N VAL A 903 7.80 -19.16 2.84
CA VAL A 903 8.51 -18.31 1.88
C VAL A 903 9.53 -17.49 2.63
N ASP A 904 10.68 -17.24 2.05
CA ASP A 904 11.72 -16.38 2.60
C ASP A 904 11.29 -14.91 2.68
N GLY A 905 12.19 -14.02 3.09
CA GLY A 905 11.88 -12.60 3.28
C GLY A 905 11.59 -12.21 4.71
N GLY A 906 11.04 -11.04 4.93
CA GLY A 906 10.80 -10.52 6.29
C GLY A 906 10.50 -9.03 6.34
N PHE A 907 10.63 -8.44 7.52
CA PHE A 907 10.36 -7.04 7.75
C PHE A 907 11.38 -6.14 7.04
N GLY A 908 10.91 -5.35 6.04
CA GLY A 908 11.73 -4.32 5.41
C GLY A 908 12.76 -4.79 4.37
N VAL A 909 12.66 -6.04 3.90
CA VAL A 909 13.48 -6.55 2.79
C VAL A 909 13.01 -6.01 1.45
N VAL A 910 13.84 -6.10 0.42
CA VAL A 910 13.49 -5.68 -0.94
C VAL A 910 12.37 -6.54 -1.50
N ASP A 911 12.46 -7.87 -1.38
CA ASP A 911 11.37 -8.80 -1.66
C ASP A 911 10.34 -8.73 -0.52
N ALA A 912 9.59 -7.65 -0.51
CA ALA A 912 8.74 -7.30 0.61
C ALA A 912 7.69 -8.37 0.92
N SER A 913 7.76 -8.86 2.15
CA SER A 913 6.85 -9.84 2.73
C SER A 913 6.50 -9.39 4.14
N SER A 914 5.46 -8.56 4.23
CA SER A 914 5.22 -7.71 5.37
C SER A 914 4.66 -8.44 6.58
N HIS A 915 5.35 -8.35 7.71
CA HIS A 915 4.85 -8.63 9.05
C HIS A 915 5.21 -7.50 10.02
N GLY A 916 4.60 -7.43 11.21
CA GLY A 916 4.89 -6.36 12.17
C GLY A 916 6.27 -6.48 12.81
N ALA A 917 6.96 -5.35 13.06
CA ALA A 917 8.26 -5.35 13.76
C ALA A 917 8.20 -5.89 15.21
N ARG A 918 7.00 -5.89 15.82
CA ARG A 918 6.71 -6.43 17.16
C ARG A 918 6.13 -7.85 17.14
N ALA A 919 6.26 -8.58 16.05
CA ALA A 919 5.81 -9.97 15.97
C ALA A 919 6.38 -10.78 17.13
N SER A 920 5.54 -11.43 17.92
CA SER A 920 5.92 -12.04 19.20
C SER A 920 5.33 -13.44 19.42
N ARG A 921 4.59 -13.96 18.44
CA ARG A 921 4.01 -15.31 18.41
C ARG A 921 4.29 -15.94 17.06
N TYR A 922 4.30 -17.26 16.96
CA TYR A 922 4.63 -18.01 15.73
C TYR A 922 3.79 -17.60 14.49
N ASP A 923 2.55 -17.15 14.68
CA ASP A 923 1.65 -16.74 13.59
C ASP A 923 1.69 -15.23 13.28
N ASP A 924 2.32 -14.40 14.11
CA ASP A 924 2.45 -12.96 13.88
C ASP A 924 3.43 -12.64 12.74
N PHE A 925 4.24 -13.60 12.33
CA PHE A 925 5.22 -13.49 11.23
C PHE A 925 4.63 -13.87 9.87
N ARG A 926 3.35 -14.26 9.82
CA ARG A 926 2.66 -14.49 8.55
C ARG A 926 2.48 -13.16 7.82
N PHE A 927 2.61 -13.21 6.50
CA PHE A 927 2.41 -12.04 5.67
C PHE A 927 1.26 -12.24 4.66
N GLY A 928 0.77 -11.15 4.07
CA GLY A 928 -0.33 -11.15 3.10
C GLY A 928 -0.19 -10.00 2.10
N SER A 929 0.95 -9.31 2.07
CA SER A 929 1.29 -8.26 1.11
C SER A 929 2.71 -8.46 0.60
N GLY A 930 2.97 -8.06 -0.64
CA GLY A 930 4.27 -8.21 -1.28
C GLY A 930 4.19 -7.88 -2.77
N PRO A 931 5.21 -8.25 -3.58
CA PRO A 931 5.24 -8.01 -5.01
C PRO A 931 4.01 -8.62 -5.70
N ASN A 932 3.04 -7.79 -6.05
CA ASN A 932 1.84 -8.24 -6.79
C ASN A 932 2.12 -8.41 -8.29
N ARG A 933 3.29 -7.99 -8.72
CA ARG A 933 3.94 -8.19 -10.00
C ARG A 933 5.42 -7.92 -9.84
N ARG A 934 6.30 -8.72 -10.45
CA ARG A 934 7.69 -8.35 -10.70
C ARG A 934 7.88 -8.08 -12.18
N TYR A 935 8.69 -7.11 -12.54
CA TYR A 935 8.94 -6.73 -13.93
C TYR A 935 10.38 -6.25 -14.11
N VAL A 936 11.01 -6.75 -15.18
CA VAL A 936 12.27 -6.22 -15.69
C VAL A 936 12.11 -5.95 -17.18
N GLY A 937 12.42 -4.72 -17.62
CA GLY A 937 12.38 -4.29 -19.01
C GLY A 937 13.74 -3.85 -19.51
N VAL A 938 14.12 -4.33 -20.70
CA VAL A 938 15.39 -4.03 -21.37
C VAL A 938 15.07 -3.36 -22.71
N PRO A 939 14.99 -2.03 -22.79
CA PRO A 939 14.78 -1.32 -24.04
C PRO A 939 15.87 -1.64 -25.07
N GLY A 940 15.45 -2.01 -26.29
CA GLY A 940 16.36 -2.16 -27.41
C GLY A 940 16.69 -0.84 -28.08
N THR A 941 17.03 -0.88 -29.40
CA THR A 941 17.40 0.32 -30.15
C THR A 941 16.41 0.66 -31.28
N VAL A 942 15.38 -0.15 -31.45
CA VAL A 942 14.36 0.05 -32.49
C VAL A 942 12.96 -0.20 -31.91
N PRO A 943 11.92 0.42 -32.48
CA PRO A 943 10.55 0.24 -32.00
C PRO A 943 10.11 -1.23 -32.00
N GLY A 944 9.63 -1.73 -30.85
CA GLY A 944 9.20 -3.12 -30.66
C GLY A 944 10.33 -4.10 -30.33
N SER A 945 11.48 -3.57 -29.84
CA SER A 945 12.60 -4.37 -29.34
C SER A 945 12.84 -4.19 -27.85
N ILE A 946 11.75 -4.01 -27.06
CA ILE A 946 11.85 -4.01 -25.61
C ILE A 946 11.65 -5.46 -25.17
N ASP A 947 12.68 -6.03 -24.55
CA ASP A 947 12.60 -7.34 -23.94
C ASP A 947 12.07 -7.17 -22.51
N GLY A 948 10.81 -7.56 -22.26
CA GLY A 948 10.17 -7.47 -20.97
C GLY A 948 9.91 -8.85 -20.38
N GLU A 949 10.17 -9.00 -19.10
CA GLU A 949 9.84 -10.19 -18.32
C GLU A 949 9.00 -9.81 -17.11
N SER A 950 8.12 -10.70 -16.67
CA SER A 950 7.22 -10.44 -15.55
C SER A 950 6.97 -11.71 -14.71
N ALA A 951 6.64 -11.53 -13.44
CA ALA A 951 6.07 -12.55 -12.57
C ALA A 951 4.74 -12.07 -11.98
N LEU A 952 3.83 -13.00 -11.65
CA LEU A 952 2.51 -12.69 -11.11
C LEU A 952 2.13 -13.73 -10.05
N PRO A 953 1.69 -13.33 -8.84
CA PRO A 953 1.32 -14.24 -7.75
C PRO A 953 -0.05 -14.87 -7.98
N GLY A 954 -0.14 -15.89 -8.85
CA GLY A 954 -1.39 -16.54 -9.21
C GLY A 954 -1.46 -16.89 -10.69
N GLY A 955 -2.44 -16.35 -11.40
CA GLY A 955 -2.61 -16.54 -12.83
C GLY A 955 -3.46 -15.45 -13.48
N ALA A 956 -3.68 -15.53 -14.77
CA ALA A 956 -4.50 -14.57 -15.50
C ALA A 956 -5.99 -14.68 -15.13
N SER A 957 -6.47 -15.89 -14.82
CA SER A 957 -7.87 -16.20 -14.52
C SER A 957 -8.15 -16.18 -13.01
N GLY A 958 -9.31 -15.65 -12.61
CA GLY A 958 -9.86 -15.73 -11.26
C GLY A 958 -10.91 -16.82 -11.11
N VAL A 959 -11.13 -17.64 -12.16
CA VAL A 959 -12.14 -18.70 -12.16
C VAL A 959 -11.55 -20.00 -11.63
N LEU A 960 -12.07 -20.49 -10.51
CA LEU A 960 -11.60 -21.73 -9.90
C LEU A 960 -11.74 -22.91 -10.87
N GLY A 961 -10.67 -23.68 -11.02
CA GLY A 961 -10.58 -24.81 -11.94
C GLY A 961 -10.18 -24.45 -13.39
N ASP A 962 -10.03 -23.16 -13.70
CA ASP A 962 -9.42 -22.72 -14.96
C ASP A 962 -7.90 -23.06 -14.93
N PRO A 963 -7.31 -23.56 -16.03
CA PRO A 963 -5.87 -23.84 -16.10
C PRO A 963 -4.98 -22.63 -15.76
N PHE A 964 -5.48 -21.42 -15.95
CA PHE A 964 -4.76 -20.18 -15.70
C PHE A 964 -5.13 -19.52 -14.35
N TYR A 965 -5.70 -20.27 -13.39
CA TYR A 965 -6.02 -19.76 -12.06
C TYR A 965 -4.76 -19.50 -11.21
N ALA A 966 -3.80 -20.43 -11.23
CA ALA A 966 -2.57 -20.36 -10.43
C ALA A 966 -1.31 -20.84 -11.18
N ASN A 967 -1.36 -20.85 -12.52
CA ASN A 967 -0.28 -21.42 -13.36
C ASN A 967 1.05 -20.66 -13.26
N LEU A 968 1.04 -19.41 -12.84
CA LEU A 968 2.24 -18.56 -12.66
C LEU A 968 2.73 -18.54 -11.20
N LEU A 969 1.95 -19.08 -10.25
CA LEU A 969 2.28 -18.98 -8.83
C LEU A 969 3.58 -19.73 -8.49
N GLY A 970 3.81 -20.91 -9.07
CA GLY A 970 5.04 -21.66 -8.85
C GLY A 970 6.29 -20.87 -9.25
N ARG A 971 6.29 -20.27 -10.44
CA ARG A 971 7.36 -19.38 -10.90
C ARG A 971 7.54 -18.17 -10.01
N TYR A 972 6.43 -17.54 -9.63
CA TYR A 972 6.47 -16.39 -8.71
C TYR A 972 7.17 -16.73 -7.39
N LEU A 973 6.86 -17.88 -6.80
CA LEU A 973 7.43 -18.33 -5.53
C LEU A 973 8.91 -18.74 -5.63
N THR A 974 9.39 -19.14 -6.81
CA THR A 974 10.79 -19.46 -7.07
C THR A 974 11.53 -18.36 -7.84
N ASN A 975 11.02 -17.12 -7.77
CA ASN A 975 11.60 -15.94 -8.40
C ASN A 975 11.85 -16.02 -9.92
N ASP A 976 11.17 -16.95 -10.60
CA ASP A 976 11.22 -17.10 -12.05
C ASP A 976 10.20 -16.17 -12.74
N THR A 977 10.48 -15.80 -13.97
CA THR A 977 9.68 -14.87 -14.78
C THR A 977 9.14 -15.52 -16.03
N TYR A 978 8.14 -14.88 -16.64
CA TYR A 978 7.64 -15.21 -17.98
C TYR A 978 7.83 -14.02 -18.94
N PRO A 979 8.18 -14.28 -20.22
CA PRO A 979 8.43 -13.20 -21.17
C PRO A 979 7.13 -12.51 -21.61
N LEU A 980 7.17 -11.19 -21.73
CA LEU A 980 6.12 -10.38 -22.34
C LEU A 980 6.22 -10.44 -23.87
N ARG A 981 5.56 -11.43 -24.50
CA ARG A 981 5.66 -11.69 -25.95
C ARG A 981 4.90 -10.64 -26.75
N GLN A 982 5.58 -9.61 -27.22
CA GLN A 982 4.98 -8.55 -28.04
C GLN A 982 4.96 -8.91 -29.53
N ASN A 983 5.85 -9.79 -29.98
CA ASN A 983 5.94 -10.22 -31.37
C ASN A 983 4.89 -11.29 -31.69
N LEU A 984 4.03 -11.06 -32.73
CA LEU A 984 2.98 -12.01 -33.12
C LEU A 984 3.54 -13.40 -33.45
N GLY A 985 4.73 -13.49 -34.05
CA GLY A 985 5.37 -14.77 -34.37
C GLY A 985 5.70 -15.60 -33.12
N GLU A 986 6.10 -14.92 -32.04
CA GLU A 986 6.36 -15.55 -30.74
C GLU A 986 5.06 -16.00 -30.07
N VAL A 987 4.05 -15.13 -30.06
CA VAL A 987 2.71 -15.47 -29.55
C VAL A 987 2.15 -16.71 -30.25
N MET A 988 2.27 -16.76 -31.56
CA MET A 988 1.78 -17.92 -32.35
C MET A 988 2.57 -19.22 -32.10
N ARG A 989 3.87 -19.14 -31.78
CA ARG A 989 4.66 -20.31 -31.39
C ARG A 989 4.31 -20.86 -30.02
N ASN A 990 3.84 -20.00 -29.15
CA ASN A 990 3.48 -20.29 -27.75
C ASN A 990 1.96 -20.24 -27.51
N LEU A 991 1.16 -20.47 -28.54
CA LEU A 991 -0.30 -20.35 -28.49
C LEU A 991 -0.92 -21.52 -27.70
N ALA A 992 -1.67 -21.19 -26.63
CA ALA A 992 -2.49 -22.14 -25.90
C ALA A 992 -3.94 -22.20 -26.43
N SER A 993 -4.54 -21.03 -26.72
CA SER A 993 -5.90 -20.97 -27.27
C SER A 993 -6.12 -19.70 -28.10
N GLN A 994 -7.21 -19.72 -28.93
CA GLN A 994 -7.59 -18.52 -29.66
C GLN A 994 -9.11 -18.36 -29.76
N GLN A 995 -9.58 -17.14 -29.82
CA GLN A 995 -10.94 -16.74 -30.12
C GLN A 995 -10.94 -15.75 -31.30
N ALA A 996 -11.83 -15.96 -32.28
CA ALA A 996 -11.99 -15.06 -33.41
C ALA A 996 -13.33 -14.34 -33.32
N PHE A 997 -13.35 -13.05 -33.67
CA PHE A 997 -14.52 -12.20 -33.57
C PHE A 997 -14.78 -11.43 -34.86
N ARG A 998 -16.05 -11.11 -35.11
CA ARG A 998 -16.50 -10.29 -36.23
C ARG A 998 -17.65 -9.39 -35.82
N PRO A 999 -17.84 -8.26 -36.51
CA PRO A 999 -19.05 -7.44 -36.35
C PRO A 999 -20.31 -8.29 -36.59
N ALA A 1000 -21.34 -8.03 -35.75
CA ALA A 1000 -22.67 -8.56 -36.09
C ALA A 1000 -23.23 -7.73 -37.26
N ARG A 1001 -23.84 -8.43 -38.24
CA ARG A 1001 -24.51 -7.78 -39.39
C ARG A 1001 -25.81 -7.14 -38.97
#